data_f069dca53923f36fa5c308b1721c6184
#
_entry.id   f069dca53923f36fa5c308b1721c6184
#
_cell.length_a   1.000
_cell.length_b   1.000
_cell.length_c   1.000
_cell.angle_alpha   90.00
_cell.angle_beta   90.00
_cell.angle_gamma   90.00
#
_symmetry.space_group_name_H-M   'P 1'
#
loop_
_entity.id
_entity.type
_entity.pdbx_description
1 polymer ?
#
loop_
_entity_poly.entity_id
_entity_poly.type
_entity_poly.pdbx_seq_one_letter_code
_entity_poly.pdbx_strand_id
1 'polypeptide(L)'
;MRNKLTEFCLITSLGLYAATSAAEERMSAPIAKKQPHTITTHGDARVDNYYWLRDDQRESPDVIEYLTQENNYTQQQLEKGEPLKKEIYDELFSRMKQDDESVPYNYNGYTYRSRVVAGKNYSIYERRPVNSQGEWVVLVDGNERAEGTEYYRMGALAISPDNTTLAIAEDRQGRNEFVVSFRKIDESEWQENVLTNTSGNIVWANDNQTLFYVNKDKQTLLPYQVVRHQYGTQQTQDKLVYEEKDDTFYVSLAKSTSKDFILIGITSTETSEYRLIDANQPQNDAKILKPRQVGVEYYPDHFNGKFYIRSNHQHPLFGLYIVDNISAPWASFIAPRDGVDLEGFALFNNWLVVEERQNGLVNIRQISWLTHKENQVSFDDPTYMAWISNNPEPDTDTLRYGYSSMTTPSSVYEINMLTQEKQLLKQEEVKDFNKQNYQSERIWVTAQDGVKVPVSLVYRKDLFKHGQNPLLVYGYGAYGYGIDPSFSSSRLSLLDRGFVYAIAHIRGGDLGKNWYIQGKTIHKMNTFTDFIDATKGLLSEGYGKAGHVYAMGGSAGGLLMGAVVNMAPNLYEGVVSAVPFVDVVTTMLDPSIPLTTGEYDEWGNPENEEDYWRIKAYSPYDNIKAQHYPHILVTTGLHDSQVQYWEPAKWVAKLRDIKQGNSLLLLETNMNAGHGGKSGRFNALDDIAQEYSFILMLENKDKYFPYLK
;
A
#
# COMPACT_ATOMS: atom_id res chain seq x y z
N MET A 1 -72.38 47.77 -49.73
CA MET A 1 -71.75 48.82 -50.57
C MET A 1 -70.20 48.58 -50.53
N ARG A 2 -69.62 48.39 -51.70
CA ARG A 2 -68.24 48.56 -52.12
C ARG A 2 -67.10 47.90 -51.27
N ASN A 3 -66.61 46.78 -51.71
CA ASN A 3 -65.37 46.54 -52.48
C ASN A 3 -64.16 47.33 -52.07
N LYS A 4 -63.08 46.58 -51.65
CA LYS A 4 -61.77 46.54 -52.42
C LYS A 4 -60.93 45.38 -52.00
N LEU A 5 -60.50 44.59 -52.97
CA LEU A 5 -59.42 43.63 -52.97
C LEU A 5 -58.09 44.35 -52.65
N THR A 6 -57.21 43.67 -51.96
CA THR A 6 -55.76 43.93 -52.06
C THR A 6 -54.98 42.58 -51.94
N GLU A 7 -54.11 42.37 -52.91
CA GLU A 7 -53.33 41.21 -53.17
C GLU A 7 -52.36 40.86 -52.06
N PHE A 8 -52.22 39.60 -51.76
CA PHE A 8 -51.13 39.04 -50.88
C PHE A 8 -49.96 38.60 -51.74
N CYS A 9 -48.85 39.35 -51.67
CA CYS A 9 -47.55 38.88 -52.14
C CYS A 9 -46.95 37.88 -51.15
N LEU A 10 -46.79 36.63 -51.58
CA LEU A 10 -46.01 35.62 -50.87
C LEU A 10 -44.54 35.94 -51.07
N ILE A 11 -43.84 36.32 -50.01
CA ILE A 11 -42.36 36.32 -49.92
C ILE A 11 -41.94 35.06 -49.18
N THR A 12 -41.46 34.07 -49.88
CA THR A 12 -40.75 32.90 -49.35
C THR A 12 -39.37 33.34 -48.92
N SER A 13 -39.18 33.57 -47.61
CA SER A 13 -37.85 33.69 -47.02
C SER A 13 -37.32 32.33 -46.69
N LEU A 14 -36.36 31.81 -47.51
CA LEU A 14 -35.49 30.69 -47.13
C LEU A 14 -34.61 31.15 -45.94
N GLY A 15 -34.97 30.75 -44.74
CA GLY A 15 -34.07 30.83 -43.59
C GLY A 15 -32.98 29.79 -43.71
N LEU A 16 -31.76 30.20 -44.06
CA LEU A 16 -30.58 29.39 -43.81
C LEU A 16 -30.38 29.26 -42.29
N TYR A 17 -30.70 28.07 -41.76
CA TYR A 17 -30.18 27.68 -40.44
C TYR A 17 -28.71 27.36 -40.62
N ALA A 18 -27.83 28.31 -40.35
CA ALA A 18 -26.43 28.05 -40.09
C ALA A 18 -26.36 27.34 -38.73
N ALA A 19 -26.23 26.02 -38.76
CA ALA A 19 -25.82 25.28 -37.57
C ALA A 19 -24.38 25.70 -37.28
N THR A 20 -24.20 26.69 -36.41
CA THR A 20 -22.90 26.91 -35.75
C THR A 20 -22.70 25.73 -34.82
N SER A 21 -21.94 24.74 -35.25
CA SER A 21 -21.30 23.84 -34.31
C SER A 21 -20.42 24.69 -33.44
N ALA A 22 -20.85 24.98 -32.21
CA ALA A 22 -19.95 25.48 -31.18
C ALA A 22 -18.88 24.41 -31.06
N ALA A 23 -17.70 24.67 -31.59
CA ALA A 23 -16.53 23.91 -31.22
C ALA A 23 -16.38 24.15 -29.72
N GLU A 24 -16.62 23.11 -28.90
CA GLU A 24 -16.30 23.17 -27.46
C GLU A 24 -14.87 23.70 -27.36
N GLU A 25 -14.71 24.82 -26.73
CA GLU A 25 -13.40 25.45 -26.50
C GLU A 25 -12.66 24.56 -25.51
N ARG A 26 -11.74 23.74 -26.04
CA ARG A 26 -10.97 22.83 -25.19
C ARG A 26 -10.02 23.65 -24.34
N MET A 27 -10.04 23.39 -23.04
CA MET A 27 -9.07 23.94 -22.12
C MET A 27 -7.67 23.50 -22.56
N SER A 28 -6.76 24.45 -22.72
CA SER A 28 -5.35 24.15 -22.91
C SER A 28 -4.75 23.56 -21.64
N ALA A 29 -3.80 22.64 -21.79
CA ALA A 29 -3.10 22.08 -20.64
C ALA A 29 -2.46 23.21 -19.79
N PRO A 30 -2.54 23.14 -18.47
CA PRO A 30 -1.91 24.12 -17.59
C PRO A 30 -0.40 24.20 -17.85
N ILE A 31 0.12 25.42 -17.85
CA ILE A 31 1.56 25.67 -18.02
C ILE A 31 2.07 26.26 -16.71
N ALA A 32 2.85 25.45 -15.98
CA ALA A 32 3.50 25.93 -14.77
C ALA A 32 4.54 27.03 -15.11
N LYS A 33 4.55 28.11 -14.32
CA LYS A 33 5.56 29.17 -14.47
C LYS A 33 6.96 28.62 -14.21
N LYS A 34 7.93 29.06 -15.00
CA LYS A 34 9.34 28.70 -14.79
C LYS A 34 9.98 29.69 -13.84
N GLN A 35 10.42 29.22 -12.68
CA GLN A 35 11.19 29.96 -11.69
C GLN A 35 12.49 29.19 -11.42
N PRO A 36 13.61 29.52 -12.10
CA PRO A 36 14.84 28.76 -11.96
C PRO A 36 15.33 28.75 -10.50
N HIS A 37 15.48 27.56 -9.95
CA HIS A 37 16.12 27.31 -8.67
C HIS A 37 17.31 26.39 -8.90
N THR A 38 18.51 26.82 -8.53
CA THR A 38 19.73 26.04 -8.76
C THR A 38 20.16 25.33 -7.48
N ILE A 39 20.26 24.02 -7.55
CA ILE A 39 20.78 23.14 -6.48
C ILE A 39 22.13 22.62 -6.95
N THR A 40 23.19 22.90 -6.22
CA THR A 40 24.54 22.44 -6.56
C THR A 40 25.00 21.39 -5.57
N THR A 41 25.28 20.17 -6.04
CA THR A 41 25.76 19.05 -5.25
C THR A 41 26.88 18.36 -6.00
N HIS A 42 28.01 18.09 -5.37
CA HIS A 42 29.21 17.44 -5.96
C HIS A 42 29.68 18.09 -7.27
N GLY A 43 29.56 19.42 -7.38
CA GLY A 43 29.93 20.18 -8.58
C GLY A 43 28.90 20.12 -9.72
N ASP A 44 27.82 19.37 -9.58
CA ASP A 44 26.69 19.35 -10.52
C ASP A 44 25.66 20.42 -10.15
N ALA A 45 25.37 21.33 -11.08
CA ALA A 45 24.39 22.40 -10.91
C ALA A 45 23.06 21.99 -11.58
N ARG A 46 22.12 21.47 -10.80
CA ARG A 46 20.75 21.13 -11.24
C ARG A 46 19.89 22.38 -11.22
N VAL A 47 19.33 22.75 -12.36
CA VAL A 47 18.35 23.84 -12.47
C VAL A 47 16.94 23.27 -12.45
N ASP A 48 16.20 23.54 -11.38
CA ASP A 48 14.81 23.14 -11.22
C ASP A 48 13.89 24.35 -11.42
N ASN A 49 13.20 24.40 -12.54
CA ASN A 49 12.29 25.49 -12.88
C ASN A 49 10.96 25.43 -12.11
N TYR A 50 10.66 24.30 -11.48
CA TYR A 50 9.38 24.00 -10.86
C TYR A 50 9.48 23.78 -9.34
N TYR A 51 10.65 24.08 -8.74
CA TYR A 51 10.88 23.94 -7.31
C TYR A 51 9.88 24.73 -6.46
N TRP A 52 9.33 25.84 -6.98
CA TRP A 52 8.31 26.65 -6.34
C TRP A 52 6.99 25.90 -6.04
N LEU A 53 6.74 24.75 -6.68
CA LEU A 53 5.60 23.88 -6.38
C LEU A 53 5.73 23.17 -5.02
N ARG A 54 6.94 23.13 -4.46
CA ARG A 54 7.16 22.66 -3.10
C ARG A 54 6.67 23.70 -2.10
N ASP A 55 5.62 23.37 -1.40
CA ASP A 55 5.10 24.09 -0.25
C ASP A 55 4.82 23.10 0.88
N ASP A 56 5.73 23.01 1.83
CA ASP A 56 5.65 22.03 2.92
C ASP A 56 4.50 22.34 3.90
N GLN A 57 3.98 23.58 3.88
CA GLN A 57 2.81 23.99 4.66
C GLN A 57 1.49 23.73 3.93
N ARG A 58 1.50 23.59 2.59
CA ARG A 58 0.33 23.36 1.74
C ARG A 58 -0.69 24.50 1.76
N GLU A 59 -0.21 25.73 1.91
CA GLU A 59 -1.03 26.93 2.08
C GLU A 59 -0.80 27.97 0.96
N SER A 60 0.22 27.79 0.11
CA SER A 60 0.56 28.72 -0.96
C SER A 60 -0.58 28.83 -1.98
N PRO A 61 -1.20 30.01 -2.15
CA PRO A 61 -2.29 30.20 -3.12
C PRO A 61 -1.89 29.84 -4.55
N ASP A 62 -0.67 30.19 -4.96
CA ASP A 62 -0.14 29.90 -6.31
C ASP A 62 -0.06 28.38 -6.56
N VAL A 63 0.35 27.61 -5.56
CA VAL A 63 0.44 26.14 -5.64
C VAL A 63 -0.96 25.53 -5.71
N ILE A 64 -1.85 25.90 -4.79
CA ILE A 64 -3.24 25.42 -4.75
C ILE A 64 -3.97 25.75 -6.06
N GLU A 65 -3.76 26.96 -6.59
CA GLU A 65 -4.34 27.34 -7.88
C GLU A 65 -3.83 26.46 -9.02
N TYR A 66 -2.51 26.22 -9.10
CA TYR A 66 -1.95 25.35 -10.13
C TYR A 66 -2.48 23.92 -10.06
N LEU A 67 -2.53 23.32 -8.86
CA LEU A 67 -3.09 21.98 -8.67
C LEU A 67 -4.58 21.93 -9.04
N THR A 68 -5.34 22.98 -8.73
CA THR A 68 -6.74 23.10 -9.12
C THR A 68 -6.92 23.19 -10.63
N GLN A 69 -6.03 23.94 -11.33
CA GLN A 69 -6.04 24.00 -12.78
C GLN A 69 -5.74 22.63 -13.42
N GLU A 70 -4.79 21.87 -12.86
CA GLU A 70 -4.48 20.50 -13.31
C GLU A 70 -5.70 19.58 -13.13
N ASN A 71 -6.36 19.64 -11.97
CA ASN A 71 -7.57 18.86 -11.70
C ASN A 71 -8.69 19.20 -12.72
N ASN A 72 -8.93 20.49 -12.96
CA ASN A 72 -9.95 20.94 -13.91
C ASN A 72 -9.61 20.48 -15.35
N TYR A 73 -8.35 20.54 -15.74
CA TYR A 73 -7.89 20.06 -17.04
C TYR A 73 -8.09 18.54 -17.16
N THR A 74 -7.66 17.78 -16.15
CA THR A 74 -7.84 16.32 -16.11
C THR A 74 -9.31 15.94 -16.20
N GLN A 75 -10.16 16.57 -15.41
CA GLN A 75 -11.61 16.35 -15.44
C GLN A 75 -12.18 16.62 -16.83
N GLN A 76 -11.84 17.73 -17.47
CA GLN A 76 -12.32 18.05 -18.82
C GLN A 76 -11.85 17.04 -19.85
N GLN A 77 -10.58 16.61 -19.79
CA GLN A 77 -10.07 15.61 -20.74
C GLN A 77 -10.78 14.25 -20.59
N LEU A 78 -11.19 13.89 -19.40
CA LEU A 78 -11.86 12.62 -19.08
C LEU A 78 -13.40 12.71 -19.10
N GLU A 79 -14.00 13.89 -19.28
CA GLU A 79 -15.45 14.14 -19.22
C GLU A 79 -16.26 13.17 -20.08
N LYS A 80 -15.81 12.88 -21.31
CA LYS A 80 -16.49 11.92 -22.21
C LYS A 80 -16.48 10.49 -21.67
N GLY A 81 -15.60 10.20 -20.75
CA GLY A 81 -15.46 8.91 -20.06
C GLY A 81 -16.28 8.80 -18.78
N GLU A 82 -16.91 9.89 -18.30
CA GLU A 82 -17.69 9.85 -17.06
C GLU A 82 -18.77 8.75 -17.03
N PRO A 83 -19.52 8.47 -18.12
CA PRO A 83 -20.46 7.36 -18.13
C PRO A 83 -19.76 5.99 -17.96
N LEU A 84 -18.55 5.82 -18.53
CA LEU A 84 -17.76 4.60 -18.38
C LEU A 84 -17.18 4.49 -16.96
N LYS A 85 -16.67 5.59 -16.40
CA LYS A 85 -16.21 5.64 -15.01
C LYS A 85 -17.34 5.24 -14.06
N LYS A 86 -18.53 5.81 -14.27
CA LYS A 86 -19.70 5.44 -13.48
C LYS A 86 -20.08 3.97 -13.65
N GLU A 87 -20.07 3.44 -14.87
CA GLU A 87 -20.33 2.01 -15.13
C GLU A 87 -19.37 1.12 -14.34
N ILE A 88 -18.07 1.44 -14.38
CA ILE A 88 -17.05 0.69 -13.63
C ILE A 88 -17.28 0.83 -12.13
N TYR A 89 -17.52 2.04 -11.62
CA TYR A 89 -17.84 2.25 -10.20
C TYR A 89 -19.04 1.40 -9.77
N ASP A 90 -20.12 1.40 -10.56
CA ASP A 90 -21.33 0.63 -10.26
C ASP A 90 -21.03 -0.90 -10.29
N GLU A 91 -20.16 -1.38 -11.19
CA GLU A 91 -19.68 -2.77 -11.19
C GLU A 91 -18.91 -3.10 -9.90
N LEU A 92 -17.93 -2.28 -9.54
CA LEU A 92 -17.13 -2.45 -8.33
C LEU A 92 -18.02 -2.47 -7.08
N PHE A 93 -18.91 -1.50 -6.98
CA PHE A 93 -19.88 -1.39 -5.88
C PHE A 93 -20.80 -2.60 -5.81
N SER A 94 -21.32 -3.08 -6.96
CA SER A 94 -22.25 -4.22 -7.01
C SER A 94 -21.61 -5.54 -6.63
N ARG A 95 -20.29 -5.71 -6.86
CA ARG A 95 -19.53 -6.92 -6.49
C ARG A 95 -19.20 -6.97 -5.01
N MET A 96 -19.22 -5.83 -4.32
CA MET A 96 -18.92 -5.73 -2.90
C MET A 96 -20.13 -6.17 -2.07
N LYS A 97 -19.94 -7.10 -1.13
CA LYS A 97 -20.96 -7.47 -0.16
C LYS A 97 -21.23 -6.28 0.78
N GLN A 98 -22.47 -5.79 0.76
CA GLN A 98 -22.84 -4.56 1.44
C GLN A 98 -22.89 -4.72 2.96
N ASP A 99 -23.54 -5.79 3.44
CA ASP A 99 -23.55 -6.18 4.84
C ASP A 99 -22.67 -7.41 5.02
N ASP A 100 -21.56 -7.24 5.73
CA ASP A 100 -20.60 -8.32 5.94
C ASP A 100 -19.95 -8.24 7.31
N GLU A 101 -19.45 -9.38 7.80
CA GLU A 101 -18.73 -9.45 9.08
C GLU A 101 -17.45 -10.28 8.96
N SER A 102 -16.46 -9.97 9.78
CA SER A 102 -15.24 -10.76 9.90
C SER A 102 -15.53 -12.12 10.53
N VAL A 103 -14.65 -13.10 10.31
CA VAL A 103 -14.67 -14.33 11.11
C VAL A 103 -14.41 -13.95 12.58
N PRO A 104 -15.31 -14.28 13.52
CA PRO A 104 -15.10 -13.96 14.92
C PRO A 104 -13.89 -14.68 15.50
N TYR A 105 -13.21 -14.04 16.47
CA TYR A 105 -12.09 -14.64 17.19
C TYR A 105 -12.23 -14.41 18.71
N ASN A 106 -11.68 -15.33 19.49
CA ASN A 106 -11.67 -15.22 20.95
C ASN A 106 -10.38 -14.57 21.42
N TYR A 107 -10.48 -13.67 22.36
CA TYR A 107 -9.34 -13.07 23.05
C TYR A 107 -9.75 -12.58 24.44
N ASN A 108 -8.95 -12.93 25.44
CA ASN A 108 -9.09 -12.43 26.83
C ASN A 108 -10.52 -12.49 27.37
N GLY A 109 -11.21 -13.64 27.19
CA GLY A 109 -12.56 -13.91 27.71
C GLY A 109 -13.72 -13.34 26.86
N TYR A 110 -13.41 -12.70 25.72
CA TYR A 110 -14.41 -12.17 24.79
C TYR A 110 -14.23 -12.71 23.37
N THR A 111 -15.34 -12.79 22.65
CA THR A 111 -15.38 -13.00 21.22
C THR A 111 -15.52 -11.65 20.53
N TYR A 112 -14.65 -11.36 19.57
CA TYR A 112 -14.58 -10.10 18.82
C TYR A 112 -14.96 -10.31 17.36
N ARG A 113 -15.58 -9.32 16.77
CA ARG A 113 -15.77 -9.21 15.31
C ARG A 113 -15.74 -7.74 14.86
N SER A 114 -15.53 -7.55 13.58
CA SER A 114 -15.89 -6.31 12.88
C SER A 114 -16.98 -6.60 11.87
N ARG A 115 -17.84 -5.62 11.62
CA ARG A 115 -18.84 -5.71 10.55
C ARG A 115 -18.96 -4.40 9.80
N VAL A 116 -19.42 -4.50 8.56
CA VAL A 116 -19.79 -3.36 7.73
C VAL A 116 -21.29 -3.40 7.45
N VAL A 117 -21.91 -2.25 7.29
CA VAL A 117 -23.35 -2.09 7.08
C VAL A 117 -23.59 -1.43 5.71
N ALA A 118 -24.65 -1.84 5.04
CA ALA A 118 -25.03 -1.28 3.74
C ALA A 118 -25.11 0.26 3.78
N GLY A 119 -24.50 0.89 2.77
CA GLY A 119 -24.44 2.34 2.66
C GLY A 119 -23.50 3.05 3.64
N LYS A 120 -22.74 2.33 4.47
CA LYS A 120 -21.77 2.89 5.41
C LYS A 120 -20.32 2.59 4.98
N ASN A 121 -19.45 3.57 5.15
CA ASN A 121 -18.06 3.53 4.67
C ASN A 121 -17.10 2.79 5.61
N TYR A 122 -17.36 2.77 6.91
CA TYR A 122 -16.42 2.31 7.92
C TYR A 122 -16.96 1.14 8.71
N SER A 123 -16.04 0.35 9.30
CA SER A 123 -16.36 -0.81 10.11
C SER A 123 -16.89 -0.42 11.48
N ILE A 124 -17.75 -1.30 12.02
CA ILE A 124 -18.21 -1.31 13.42
C ILE A 124 -17.50 -2.47 14.12
N TYR A 125 -16.84 -2.18 15.23
CA TYR A 125 -16.10 -3.16 16.04
C TYR A 125 -16.91 -3.53 17.26
N GLU A 126 -17.08 -4.82 17.48
CA GLU A 126 -17.99 -5.37 18.49
C GLU A 126 -17.36 -6.53 19.26
N ARG A 127 -17.82 -6.73 20.50
CA ARG A 127 -17.46 -7.90 21.29
C ARG A 127 -18.65 -8.45 22.09
N ARG A 128 -18.54 -9.69 22.53
CA ARG A 128 -19.42 -10.30 23.54
C ARG A 128 -18.62 -11.31 24.36
N PRO A 129 -19.06 -11.69 25.58
CA PRO A 129 -18.39 -12.75 26.36
C PRO A 129 -18.32 -14.06 25.58
N VAL A 130 -17.21 -14.79 25.71
CA VAL A 130 -17.02 -16.10 25.07
C VAL A 130 -18.17 -17.03 25.51
N ASN A 131 -18.66 -17.86 24.59
CA ASN A 131 -19.81 -18.79 24.78
C ASN A 131 -21.14 -18.11 25.13
N SER A 132 -21.23 -16.77 25.10
CA SER A 132 -22.49 -16.06 25.26
C SER A 132 -23.29 -16.07 23.95
N GLN A 133 -24.64 -16.25 24.09
CA GLN A 133 -25.58 -15.98 23.00
C GLN A 133 -26.21 -14.59 23.12
N GLY A 134 -25.70 -13.77 24.07
CA GLY A 134 -26.15 -12.39 24.26
C GLY A 134 -25.82 -11.45 23.08
N GLU A 135 -26.34 -10.24 23.19
CA GLU A 135 -26.10 -9.20 22.20
C GLU A 135 -24.62 -8.79 22.13
N TRP A 136 -24.25 -8.30 20.97
CA TRP A 136 -22.91 -7.70 20.74
C TRP A 136 -22.86 -6.30 21.34
N VAL A 137 -21.79 -6.02 22.06
CA VAL A 137 -21.47 -4.69 22.58
C VAL A 137 -20.61 -3.96 21.55
N VAL A 138 -21.07 -2.82 21.05
CA VAL A 138 -20.32 -1.96 20.16
C VAL A 138 -19.17 -1.30 20.92
N LEU A 139 -17.95 -1.56 20.46
CA LEU A 139 -16.74 -0.92 20.96
C LEU A 139 -16.48 0.40 20.25
N VAL A 140 -16.50 0.38 18.91
CA VAL A 140 -16.30 1.56 18.08
C VAL A 140 -17.18 1.45 16.84
N ASP A 141 -17.99 2.45 16.58
CA ASP A 141 -18.58 2.67 15.25
C ASP A 141 -17.72 3.68 14.48
N GLY A 142 -16.97 3.19 13.50
CA GLY A 142 -16.11 4.03 12.67
C GLY A 142 -16.90 5.08 11.86
N ASN A 143 -18.19 4.83 11.61
CA ASN A 143 -19.03 5.78 10.89
C ASN A 143 -19.42 6.99 11.77
N GLU A 144 -19.72 6.75 13.05
CA GLU A 144 -19.95 7.82 14.02
C GLU A 144 -18.67 8.63 14.25
N ARG A 145 -17.52 7.94 14.37
CA ARG A 145 -16.22 8.57 14.56
C ARG A 145 -15.78 9.45 13.37
N ALA A 146 -16.19 9.08 12.16
CA ALA A 146 -15.89 9.82 10.93
C ALA A 146 -16.81 11.02 10.68
N GLU A 147 -17.88 11.21 11.45
CA GLU A 147 -18.81 12.31 11.22
C GLU A 147 -18.12 13.68 11.27
N GLY A 148 -18.39 14.52 10.27
CA GLY A 148 -17.82 15.87 10.15
C GLY A 148 -16.36 15.90 9.70
N THR A 149 -15.80 14.80 9.19
CA THR A 149 -14.44 14.75 8.64
C THR A 149 -14.44 14.33 7.17
N GLU A 150 -13.55 14.92 6.38
CA GLU A 150 -13.34 14.52 4.96
C GLU A 150 -12.49 13.25 4.84
N TYR A 151 -11.65 13.00 5.83
CA TYR A 151 -10.80 11.82 5.93
C TYR A 151 -10.90 11.20 7.31
N TYR A 152 -11.00 9.88 7.39
CA TYR A 152 -10.97 9.14 8.65
C TYR A 152 -10.27 7.80 8.51
N ARG A 153 -9.35 7.53 9.45
CA ARG A 153 -8.68 6.23 9.59
C ARG A 153 -8.46 5.91 11.05
N MET A 154 -8.91 4.74 11.49
CA MET A 154 -8.52 4.19 12.78
C MET A 154 -7.21 3.41 12.61
N GLY A 155 -6.16 3.82 13.32
CA GLY A 155 -4.85 3.18 13.28
C GLY A 155 -4.69 2.07 14.32
N ALA A 156 -5.34 2.21 15.47
CA ALA A 156 -5.32 1.20 16.53
C ALA A 156 -6.61 1.19 17.36
N LEU A 157 -6.93 0.01 17.89
CA LEU A 157 -7.91 -0.23 18.91
C LEU A 157 -7.28 -1.13 19.96
N ALA A 158 -7.12 -0.65 21.19
CA ALA A 158 -6.47 -1.36 22.27
C ALA A 158 -7.36 -1.36 23.52
N ILE A 159 -7.61 -2.55 24.07
CA ILE A 159 -8.42 -2.74 25.27
C ILE A 159 -7.50 -3.06 26.44
N SER A 160 -7.75 -2.44 27.61
CA SER A 160 -7.01 -2.74 28.83
C SER A 160 -7.15 -4.21 29.23
N PRO A 161 -6.14 -4.83 29.85
CA PRO A 161 -6.16 -6.25 30.22
C PRO A 161 -7.37 -6.68 31.08
N ASP A 162 -7.90 -5.78 31.91
CA ASP A 162 -9.11 -5.99 32.70
C ASP A 162 -10.43 -5.84 31.91
N ASN A 163 -10.35 -5.56 30.61
CA ASN A 163 -11.49 -5.38 29.72
C ASN A 163 -12.41 -4.20 30.02
N THR A 164 -11.94 -3.16 30.74
CA THR A 164 -12.79 -2.04 31.16
C THR A 164 -12.59 -0.76 30.36
N THR A 165 -11.38 -0.54 29.79
CA THR A 165 -11.01 0.72 29.13
C THR A 165 -10.58 0.47 27.71
N LEU A 166 -11.07 1.28 26.80
CA LEU A 166 -10.75 1.29 25.39
C LEU A 166 -9.88 2.51 25.06
N ALA A 167 -8.82 2.29 24.30
CA ALA A 167 -8.01 3.33 23.65
C ALA A 167 -8.08 3.16 22.14
N ILE A 168 -8.31 4.24 21.40
CA ILE A 168 -8.27 4.24 19.94
C ILE A 168 -7.30 5.32 19.45
N ALA A 169 -6.62 5.06 18.35
CA ALA A 169 -5.77 6.02 17.65
C ALA A 169 -6.38 6.33 16.28
N GLU A 170 -6.58 7.62 15.99
CA GLU A 170 -7.32 8.09 14.81
C GLU A 170 -6.53 9.14 14.04
N ASP A 171 -6.48 9.00 12.70
CA ASP A 171 -5.99 10.02 11.76
C ASP A 171 -7.18 10.60 10.99
N ARG A 172 -7.30 11.93 11.01
CA ARG A 172 -8.40 12.67 10.36
C ARG A 172 -7.94 13.58 9.22
N GLN A 173 -6.67 13.41 8.78
CA GLN A 173 -6.07 14.22 7.72
C GLN A 173 -5.40 13.40 6.61
N GLY A 174 -5.14 12.12 6.85
CA GLY A 174 -4.40 11.26 5.90
C GLY A 174 -2.88 11.40 5.97
N ARG A 175 -2.35 12.02 7.05
CA ARG A 175 -0.92 12.26 7.23
C ARG A 175 -0.21 11.23 8.08
N ASN A 176 -0.90 10.17 8.51
CA ASN A 176 -0.38 9.21 9.49
C ASN A 176 -0.02 9.87 10.83
N GLU A 177 -0.64 10.99 11.18
CA GLU A 177 -0.54 11.65 12.47
C GLU A 177 -1.79 11.30 13.27
N PHE A 178 -1.60 10.52 14.33
CA PHE A 178 -2.72 9.99 15.09
C PHE A 178 -2.90 10.71 16.39
N VAL A 179 -4.15 10.85 16.80
CA VAL A 179 -4.55 11.27 18.15
C VAL A 179 -5.16 10.07 18.86
N VAL A 180 -4.91 9.97 20.18
CA VAL A 180 -5.46 8.88 20.99
C VAL A 180 -6.57 9.39 21.88
N SER A 181 -7.71 8.72 21.83
CA SER A 181 -8.88 8.97 22.67
C SER A 181 -9.18 7.73 23.53
N PHE A 182 -9.76 7.93 24.70
CA PHE A 182 -10.09 6.88 25.65
C PHE A 182 -11.58 6.85 25.94
N ARG A 183 -12.11 5.65 26.28
CA ARG A 183 -13.47 5.50 26.76
C ARG A 183 -13.56 4.28 27.71
N LYS A 184 -14.33 4.40 28.78
CA LYS A 184 -14.79 3.20 29.52
C LYS A 184 -15.79 2.46 28.66
N ILE A 185 -15.70 1.13 28.62
CA ILE A 185 -16.51 0.32 27.70
C ILE A 185 -18.00 0.34 28.05
N ASP A 186 -18.32 0.53 29.32
CA ASP A 186 -19.70 0.68 29.84
C ASP A 186 -20.22 2.13 29.82
N GLU A 187 -19.41 3.10 29.38
CA GLU A 187 -19.78 4.50 29.20
C GLU A 187 -19.92 4.85 27.72
N SER A 188 -20.68 5.91 27.40
CA SER A 188 -20.86 6.41 26.02
C SER A 188 -19.88 7.53 25.67
N GLU A 189 -19.36 8.25 26.66
CA GLU A 189 -18.56 9.45 26.46
C GLU A 189 -17.07 9.14 26.26
N TRP A 190 -16.47 9.78 25.27
CA TRP A 190 -15.04 9.70 24.98
C TRP A 190 -14.26 10.83 25.70
N GLN A 191 -13.12 10.47 26.22
CA GLN A 191 -12.07 11.45 26.55
C GLN A 191 -11.27 11.68 25.25
N GLU A 192 -11.61 12.75 24.56
CA GLU A 192 -11.11 13.03 23.20
C GLU A 192 -9.70 13.61 23.22
N ASN A 193 -8.89 13.22 22.22
CA ASN A 193 -7.58 13.81 21.92
C ASN A 193 -6.64 13.91 23.12
N VAL A 194 -6.62 12.89 23.96
CA VAL A 194 -5.79 12.89 25.19
C VAL A 194 -4.31 12.86 24.85
N LEU A 195 -3.91 12.04 23.82
CA LEU A 195 -2.55 11.98 23.33
C LEU A 195 -2.52 12.44 21.88
N THR A 196 -1.61 13.33 21.56
CA THR A 196 -1.43 13.92 20.23
C THR A 196 -0.03 13.64 19.70
N ASN A 197 0.18 13.87 18.40
CA ASN A 197 1.46 13.66 17.72
C ASN A 197 1.98 12.23 17.85
N THR A 198 1.10 11.25 17.76
CA THR A 198 1.45 9.83 17.90
C THR A 198 1.55 9.13 16.53
N SER A 199 2.26 8.01 16.49
CA SER A 199 2.31 7.13 15.30
C SER A 199 1.08 6.24 15.15
N GLY A 200 0.16 6.26 16.13
CA GLY A 200 -0.95 5.34 16.21
C GLY A 200 -0.62 3.98 16.85
N ASN A 201 0.64 3.75 17.21
CA ASN A 201 1.07 2.51 17.85
C ASN A 201 0.98 2.64 19.38
N ILE A 202 0.06 1.89 19.99
CA ILE A 202 -0.27 1.95 21.42
C ILE A 202 -0.34 0.56 22.03
N VAL A 203 0.15 0.38 23.26
CA VAL A 203 0.16 -0.92 23.97
C VAL A 203 -0.12 -0.73 25.46
N TRP A 204 -1.12 -1.45 26.01
CA TRP A 204 -1.39 -1.48 27.45
C TRP A 204 -0.39 -2.37 28.20
N ALA A 205 0.10 -1.91 29.35
CA ALA A 205 0.73 -2.75 30.36
C ALA A 205 -0.31 -3.62 31.07
N ASN A 206 0.15 -4.56 31.94
CA ASN A 206 -0.75 -5.47 32.66
C ASN A 206 -1.38 -4.87 33.92
N ASP A 207 -0.96 -3.65 34.31
CA ASP A 207 -1.50 -2.92 35.47
C ASP A 207 -2.85 -2.21 35.19
N ASN A 208 -3.37 -2.27 33.97
CA ASN A 208 -4.61 -1.64 33.51
C ASN A 208 -4.62 -0.10 33.59
N GLN A 209 -3.50 0.52 33.88
CA GLN A 209 -3.37 1.94 34.08
C GLN A 209 -2.33 2.59 33.17
N THR A 210 -1.32 1.82 32.80
CA THR A 210 -0.21 2.31 31.98
C THR A 210 -0.40 1.95 30.51
N LEU A 211 -0.39 2.96 29.65
CA LEU A 211 -0.35 2.81 28.19
C LEU A 211 0.99 3.32 27.67
N PHE A 212 1.63 2.54 26.81
CA PHE A 212 2.79 2.98 26.04
C PHE A 212 2.35 3.41 24.65
N TYR A 213 2.95 4.49 24.15
CA TYR A 213 2.70 4.98 22.82
C TYR A 213 3.99 5.50 22.17
N VAL A 214 3.97 5.66 20.85
CA VAL A 214 5.12 6.18 20.09
C VAL A 214 4.84 7.59 19.62
N ASN A 215 5.68 8.54 20.01
CA ASN A 215 5.69 9.90 19.47
C ASN A 215 6.42 9.96 18.13
N LYS A 216 5.98 10.89 17.29
CA LYS A 216 6.63 11.26 16.04
C LYS A 216 7.35 12.59 16.14
N ASP A 217 8.42 12.74 15.38
CA ASP A 217 8.96 14.07 15.09
C ASP A 217 7.94 14.87 14.27
N LYS A 218 7.75 16.13 14.59
CA LYS A 218 6.69 16.96 13.96
C LYS A 218 7.01 17.37 12.53
N GLN A 219 8.28 17.43 12.17
CA GLN A 219 8.70 17.82 10.82
C GLN A 219 8.93 16.60 9.94
N THR A 220 9.74 15.66 10.40
CA THR A 220 10.11 14.48 9.63
C THR A 220 9.10 13.35 9.70
N LEU A 221 8.11 13.45 10.61
CA LEU A 221 7.10 12.44 10.91
C LEU A 221 7.68 11.07 11.33
N LEU A 222 8.97 11.03 11.65
CA LEU A 222 9.66 9.82 12.09
C LEU A 222 9.15 9.40 13.49
N PRO A 223 8.71 8.15 13.70
CA PRO A 223 8.41 7.62 15.02
C PRO A 223 9.73 7.32 15.74
N TYR A 224 10.04 8.06 16.82
CA TYR A 224 11.38 8.04 17.43
C TYR A 224 11.40 7.93 18.95
N GLN A 225 10.27 8.20 19.64
CA GLN A 225 10.20 8.13 21.09
C GLN A 225 9.14 7.17 21.59
N VAL A 226 9.48 6.33 22.58
CA VAL A 226 8.49 5.60 23.38
C VAL A 226 8.19 6.37 24.63
N VAL A 227 6.93 6.63 24.86
CA VAL A 227 6.41 7.39 25.99
C VAL A 227 5.42 6.55 26.80
N ARG A 228 5.46 6.70 28.11
CA ARG A 228 4.57 6.05 29.07
C ARG A 228 3.55 7.02 29.60
N HIS A 229 2.27 6.72 29.33
CA HIS A 229 1.12 7.47 29.80
C HIS A 229 0.43 6.76 30.96
N GLN A 230 0.05 7.50 31.99
CA GLN A 230 -0.81 7.02 33.06
C GLN A 230 -2.26 7.40 32.73
N TYR A 231 -3.13 6.41 32.54
CA TYR A 231 -4.55 6.66 32.25
C TYR A 231 -5.18 7.62 33.25
N GLY A 232 -5.92 8.59 32.77
CA GLY A 232 -6.57 9.64 33.56
C GLY A 232 -5.70 10.84 33.91
N THR A 233 -4.44 10.89 33.42
CA THR A 233 -3.56 12.06 33.56
C THR A 233 -3.48 12.85 32.25
N GLN A 234 -2.86 14.03 32.29
CA GLN A 234 -2.58 14.84 31.11
C GLN A 234 -1.28 14.38 30.44
N GLN A 235 -1.21 14.45 29.09
CA GLN A 235 -0.01 14.11 28.30
C GLN A 235 1.27 14.82 28.77
N THR A 236 1.16 16.03 29.33
CA THR A 236 2.31 16.79 29.87
C THR A 236 2.97 16.13 31.08
N GLN A 237 2.31 15.14 31.69
CA GLN A 237 2.84 14.39 32.83
C GLN A 237 3.51 13.07 32.40
N ASP A 238 3.46 12.74 31.12
CA ASP A 238 3.98 11.52 30.59
C ASP A 238 5.49 11.39 30.72
N LYS A 239 5.98 10.16 30.73
CA LYS A 239 7.39 9.86 30.95
C LYS A 239 8.01 9.28 29.67
N LEU A 240 9.07 9.93 29.22
CA LEU A 240 9.94 9.38 28.19
C LEU A 240 10.58 8.09 28.70
N VAL A 241 10.46 7.03 27.93
CA VAL A 241 11.02 5.69 28.22
C VAL A 241 12.23 5.40 27.36
N TYR A 242 12.12 5.74 26.08
CA TYR A 242 13.19 5.54 25.11
C TYR A 242 13.15 6.64 24.05
N GLU A 243 14.31 7.07 23.60
CA GLU A 243 14.47 7.97 22.47
C GLU A 243 15.53 7.43 21.53
N GLU A 244 15.18 7.22 20.26
CA GLU A 244 16.13 6.93 19.21
C GLU A 244 16.71 8.24 18.69
N LYS A 245 18.03 8.29 18.58
CA LYS A 245 18.77 9.48 18.12
C LYS A 245 19.30 9.35 16.71
N ASP A 246 19.35 8.12 16.22
CA ASP A 246 19.70 7.83 14.84
C ASP A 246 18.42 7.90 14.01
N ASP A 247 18.30 8.96 13.21
CA ASP A 247 17.12 9.26 12.41
C ASP A 247 16.92 8.34 11.18
N THR A 248 17.79 7.35 11.02
CA THR A 248 17.60 6.26 10.06
C THR A 248 16.76 5.09 10.61
N PHE A 249 16.43 5.13 11.93
CA PHE A 249 15.66 4.08 12.59
C PHE A 249 14.24 4.52 12.96
N TYR A 250 13.33 3.60 12.81
CA TYR A 250 11.91 3.72 13.21
C TYR A 250 11.68 2.99 14.54
N VAL A 251 10.89 3.60 15.42
CA VAL A 251 10.52 3.00 16.71
C VAL A 251 9.08 2.46 16.66
N SER A 252 8.88 1.27 17.20
CA SER A 252 7.58 0.59 17.27
C SER A 252 7.37 -0.11 18.61
N LEU A 253 6.13 -0.49 18.90
CA LEU A 253 5.74 -1.22 20.10
C LEU A 253 4.94 -2.47 19.73
N ALA A 254 5.20 -3.57 20.45
CA ALA A 254 4.37 -4.78 20.39
C ALA A 254 4.27 -5.38 21.81
N LYS A 255 3.31 -6.30 21.99
CA LYS A 255 3.21 -7.11 23.21
C LYS A 255 3.54 -8.57 22.83
N SER A 256 4.37 -9.23 23.64
CA SER A 256 4.73 -10.63 23.43
C SER A 256 3.52 -11.56 23.50
N THR A 257 3.58 -12.71 22.84
CA THR A 257 2.54 -13.76 22.91
C THR A 257 2.26 -14.21 24.35
N SER A 258 3.28 -14.26 25.21
CA SER A 258 3.11 -14.53 26.65
C SER A 258 2.37 -13.42 27.40
N LYS A 259 2.29 -12.20 26.85
CA LYS A 259 1.83 -10.97 27.52
C LYS A 259 2.76 -10.47 28.63
N ASP A 260 3.91 -11.11 28.86
CA ASP A 260 4.84 -10.75 29.93
C ASP A 260 5.70 -9.52 29.58
N PHE A 261 5.92 -9.28 28.30
CA PHE A 261 6.80 -8.18 27.83
C PHE A 261 6.11 -7.26 26.85
N ILE A 262 6.45 -5.97 26.96
CA ILE A 262 6.28 -4.98 25.90
C ILE A 262 7.61 -4.89 25.17
N LEU A 263 7.58 -5.07 23.86
CA LEU A 263 8.72 -5.06 22.97
C LEU A 263 8.82 -3.68 22.33
N ILE A 264 9.94 -3.01 22.49
CA ILE A 264 10.28 -1.80 21.73
C ILE A 264 11.14 -2.25 20.55
N GLY A 265 10.59 -2.20 19.34
CA GLY A 265 11.32 -2.45 18.10
C GLY A 265 11.97 -1.16 17.60
N ILE A 266 13.24 -1.22 17.27
CA ILE A 266 14.04 -0.13 16.71
C ILE A 266 14.64 -0.67 15.43
N THR A 267 14.11 -0.27 14.28
CA THR A 267 14.39 -0.93 13.01
C THR A 267 14.71 0.06 11.90
N SER A 268 15.75 -0.22 11.12
CA SER A 268 15.93 0.32 9.77
C SER A 268 15.57 -0.75 8.73
N THR A 269 15.80 -0.50 7.46
CA THR A 269 15.52 -1.47 6.40
C THR A 269 16.33 -2.77 6.52
N GLU A 270 17.52 -2.74 7.11
CA GLU A 270 18.43 -3.89 7.19
C GLU A 270 18.99 -4.16 8.58
N THR A 271 18.59 -3.40 9.58
CA THR A 271 19.16 -3.52 10.93
C THR A 271 18.05 -3.40 11.97
N SER A 272 18.09 -4.22 13.00
CA SER A 272 17.15 -4.11 14.11
C SER A 272 17.80 -4.19 15.48
N GLU A 273 17.16 -3.57 16.47
CA GLU A 273 17.39 -3.71 17.90
C GLU A 273 16.06 -3.86 18.62
N TYR A 274 16.00 -4.65 19.66
CA TYR A 274 14.81 -4.75 20.50
C TYR A 274 15.14 -4.51 21.95
N ARG A 275 14.23 -3.79 22.64
CA ARG A 275 14.25 -3.59 24.09
C ARG A 275 12.98 -4.15 24.70
N LEU A 276 13.09 -4.58 25.97
CA LEU A 276 12.04 -5.27 26.70
C LEU A 276 11.65 -4.46 27.93
N ILE A 277 10.33 -4.27 28.11
CA ILE A 277 9.76 -3.77 29.37
C ILE A 277 8.94 -4.90 29.96
N ASP A 278 9.11 -5.20 31.24
CA ASP A 278 8.22 -6.13 31.96
C ASP A 278 6.81 -5.51 32.03
N ALA A 279 5.87 -6.16 31.36
CA ALA A 279 4.49 -5.67 31.26
C ALA A 279 3.74 -5.67 32.62
N ASN A 280 4.23 -6.45 33.61
CA ASN A 280 3.71 -6.46 34.98
C ASN A 280 4.37 -5.41 35.88
N GLN A 281 5.49 -4.83 35.44
CA GLN A 281 6.22 -3.78 36.14
C GLN A 281 6.56 -2.64 35.18
N PRO A 282 5.56 -1.94 34.62
CA PRO A 282 5.75 -0.99 33.52
C PRO A 282 6.55 0.27 33.91
N GLN A 283 6.83 0.44 35.20
CA GLN A 283 7.65 1.56 35.71
C GLN A 283 9.16 1.29 35.58
N ASN A 284 9.57 0.04 35.31
CA ASN A 284 10.97 -0.34 35.15
C ASN A 284 11.54 0.18 33.82
N ASP A 285 12.86 0.35 33.78
CA ASP A 285 13.58 0.72 32.58
C ASP A 285 13.55 -0.39 31.51
N ALA A 286 13.55 0.00 30.25
CA ALA A 286 13.66 -0.91 29.14
C ALA A 286 15.05 -1.55 29.04
N LYS A 287 15.13 -2.87 28.93
CA LYS A 287 16.38 -3.63 28.81
C LYS A 287 16.63 -4.03 27.36
N ILE A 288 17.87 -3.86 26.87
CA ILE A 288 18.25 -4.31 25.53
C ILE A 288 18.24 -5.85 25.51
N LEU A 289 17.55 -6.42 24.51
CA LEU A 289 17.61 -7.86 24.24
C LEU A 289 18.97 -8.25 23.64
N LYS A 290 19.36 -7.55 22.57
CA LYS A 290 20.68 -7.65 21.94
C LYS A 290 20.97 -6.32 21.23
N PRO A 291 22.17 -5.74 21.41
CA PRO A 291 22.57 -4.52 20.70
C PRO A 291 22.52 -4.73 19.18
N ARG A 292 22.13 -3.69 18.45
CA ARG A 292 22.11 -3.73 16.98
C ARG A 292 23.51 -3.97 16.41
N GLN A 293 23.52 -4.66 15.29
CA GLN A 293 24.68 -4.87 14.43
C GLN A 293 24.26 -4.58 13.00
N VAL A 294 24.96 -3.71 12.31
CA VAL A 294 24.62 -3.30 10.93
C VAL A 294 24.46 -4.54 10.03
N GLY A 295 23.37 -4.57 9.29
CA GLY A 295 23.00 -5.67 8.39
C GLY A 295 22.40 -6.89 9.11
N VAL A 296 22.24 -6.83 10.42
CA VAL A 296 21.60 -7.90 11.19
C VAL A 296 20.19 -7.47 11.61
N GLU A 297 19.24 -8.22 11.13
CA GLU A 297 17.84 -8.13 11.50
C GLU A 297 17.47 -9.27 12.45
N TYR A 298 16.70 -8.95 13.50
CA TYR A 298 16.11 -9.97 14.35
C TYR A 298 14.75 -9.51 14.90
N TYR A 299 13.83 -10.44 15.03
CA TYR A 299 12.44 -10.21 15.42
C TYR A 299 12.08 -11.21 16.53
N PRO A 300 12.02 -10.76 17.80
CA PRO A 300 11.76 -11.64 18.94
C PRO A 300 10.28 -11.75 19.24
N ASP A 301 9.89 -12.89 19.79
CA ASP A 301 8.68 -13.06 20.59
C ASP A 301 9.01 -13.85 21.85
N HIS A 302 8.17 -13.75 22.88
CA HIS A 302 8.35 -14.49 24.13
C HIS A 302 7.11 -15.34 24.42
N PHE A 303 7.37 -16.61 24.75
CA PHE A 303 6.33 -17.57 25.11
C PHE A 303 6.89 -18.71 25.97
N ASN A 304 6.11 -19.18 26.97
CA ASN A 304 6.49 -20.27 27.87
C ASN A 304 7.91 -20.13 28.46
N GLY A 305 8.27 -18.89 28.89
CA GLY A 305 9.53 -18.58 29.54
C GLY A 305 10.74 -18.54 28.61
N LYS A 306 10.56 -18.53 27.28
CA LYS A 306 11.63 -18.51 26.28
C LYS A 306 11.42 -17.40 25.25
N PHE A 307 12.50 -16.87 24.72
CA PHE A 307 12.46 -16.02 23.53
C PHE A 307 12.67 -16.86 22.28
N TYR A 308 11.85 -16.61 21.28
CA TYR A 308 11.91 -17.15 19.94
C TYR A 308 12.30 -16.01 19.02
N ILE A 309 13.37 -16.16 18.26
CA ILE A 309 13.98 -15.05 17.53
C ILE A 309 14.19 -15.46 16.07
N ARG A 310 13.42 -14.87 15.17
CA ARG A 310 13.70 -14.94 13.74
C ARG A 310 14.84 -13.98 13.42
N SER A 311 15.93 -14.44 12.79
CA SER A 311 17.08 -13.56 12.51
C SER A 311 17.94 -14.06 11.34
N ASN A 312 18.59 -13.10 10.67
CA ASN A 312 19.59 -13.33 9.62
C ASN A 312 21.04 -13.28 10.13
N HIS A 313 21.30 -13.29 11.45
CA HIS A 313 22.61 -13.05 12.05
C HIS A 313 23.69 -14.09 11.68
N GLN A 314 23.31 -15.25 11.18
CA GLN A 314 24.25 -16.31 10.73
C GLN A 314 24.21 -16.54 9.22
N HIS A 315 23.15 -16.10 8.54
CA HIS A 315 22.96 -16.33 7.12
C HIS A 315 22.01 -15.26 6.54
N PRO A 316 22.19 -14.79 5.30
CA PRO A 316 21.30 -13.80 4.69
C PRO A 316 19.82 -14.19 4.69
N LEU A 317 19.52 -15.50 4.56
CA LEU A 317 18.19 -16.04 4.79
C LEU A 317 17.97 -16.26 6.28
N PHE A 318 16.76 -16.03 6.75
CA PHE A 318 16.44 -16.08 8.16
C PHE A 318 16.37 -17.51 8.71
N GLY A 319 16.81 -17.67 9.97
CA GLY A 319 16.55 -18.84 10.79
C GLY A 319 15.73 -18.48 12.01
N LEU A 320 15.23 -19.50 12.73
CA LEU A 320 14.60 -19.36 14.03
C LEU A 320 15.53 -19.86 15.14
N TYR A 321 15.70 -19.04 16.16
CA TYR A 321 16.57 -19.31 17.30
C TYR A 321 15.76 -19.27 18.59
N ILE A 322 16.19 -20.02 19.59
CA ILE A 322 15.57 -20.06 20.93
C ILE A 322 16.60 -19.69 21.98
N VAL A 323 16.16 -18.92 22.98
CA VAL A 323 16.97 -18.55 24.11
C VAL A 323 16.14 -18.49 25.40
N ASP A 324 16.67 -19.09 26.47
CA ASP A 324 15.97 -19.17 27.77
C ASP A 324 16.06 -17.83 28.54
N ASN A 325 17.11 -17.05 28.31
CA ASN A 325 17.25 -15.71 28.87
C ASN A 325 18.10 -14.81 27.96
N ILE A 326 17.95 -13.49 28.08
CA ILE A 326 18.57 -12.50 27.22
C ILE A 326 20.10 -12.53 27.21
N SER A 327 20.76 -13.11 28.21
CA SER A 327 22.22 -13.20 28.31
C SER A 327 22.78 -14.50 27.71
N ALA A 328 21.92 -15.46 27.36
CA ALA A 328 22.34 -16.74 26.79
C ALA A 328 22.62 -16.62 25.28
N PRO A 329 23.52 -17.47 24.73
CA PRO A 329 23.67 -17.57 23.31
C PRO A 329 22.39 -18.08 22.63
N TRP A 330 22.10 -17.60 21.43
CA TRP A 330 20.96 -18.04 20.67
C TRP A 330 21.20 -19.44 20.09
N ALA A 331 20.38 -20.40 20.47
CA ALA A 331 20.45 -21.78 19.96
C ALA A 331 19.59 -21.88 18.68
N SER A 332 20.18 -22.38 17.58
CA SER A 332 19.45 -22.59 16.34
C SER A 332 18.40 -23.69 16.52
N PHE A 333 17.13 -23.37 16.19
CA PHE A 333 16.02 -24.31 16.17
C PHE A 333 15.61 -24.67 14.74
N ILE A 334 15.42 -23.64 13.88
CA ILE A 334 15.28 -23.82 12.43
C ILE A 334 16.49 -23.15 11.78
N ALA A 335 17.38 -23.97 11.21
CA ALA A 335 18.53 -23.46 10.47
C ALA A 335 18.06 -22.80 9.16
N PRO A 336 18.72 -21.72 8.70
CA PRO A 336 18.52 -21.17 7.36
C PRO A 336 18.68 -22.24 6.28
N ARG A 337 17.91 -22.14 5.19
CA ARG A 337 17.95 -23.07 4.06
C ARG A 337 18.03 -22.30 2.76
N ASP A 338 18.90 -22.72 1.85
CA ASP A 338 19.02 -22.09 0.54
C ASP A 338 17.69 -22.11 -0.23
N GLY A 339 17.31 -20.97 -0.77
CA GLY A 339 16.08 -20.81 -1.55
C GLY A 339 14.79 -20.80 -0.73
N VAL A 340 14.90 -20.77 0.61
CA VAL A 340 13.73 -20.64 1.52
C VAL A 340 13.95 -19.46 2.46
N ASP A 341 13.09 -18.47 2.40
CA ASP A 341 13.09 -17.35 3.34
C ASP A 341 12.06 -17.58 4.45
N LEU A 342 12.50 -17.55 5.71
CA LEU A 342 11.62 -17.65 6.87
C LEU A 342 11.03 -16.28 7.14
N GLU A 343 9.75 -16.07 6.81
CA GLU A 343 9.08 -14.76 6.88
C GLU A 343 8.42 -14.48 8.21
N GLY A 344 7.86 -15.51 8.85
CA GLY A 344 7.10 -15.34 10.06
C GLY A 344 6.98 -16.62 10.88
N PHE A 345 6.47 -16.47 12.10
CA PHE A 345 6.11 -17.60 12.95
C PHE A 345 4.99 -17.25 13.92
N ALA A 346 4.28 -18.28 14.39
CA ALA A 346 3.29 -18.19 15.46
C ALA A 346 3.52 -19.31 16.50
N LEU A 347 3.33 -18.98 17.77
CA LEU A 347 3.62 -19.82 18.92
C LEU A 347 2.32 -20.34 19.54
N PHE A 348 2.22 -21.67 19.69
CA PHE A 348 1.13 -22.35 20.36
C PHE A 348 1.69 -23.26 21.46
N ASN A 349 0.86 -23.66 22.43
CA ASN A 349 1.32 -24.55 23.51
C ASN A 349 1.95 -25.84 23.01
N ASN A 350 1.39 -26.46 21.98
CA ASN A 350 1.84 -27.72 21.43
C ASN A 350 2.55 -27.61 20.07
N TRP A 351 2.51 -26.42 19.44
CA TRP A 351 2.94 -26.24 18.06
C TRP A 351 3.74 -24.94 17.86
N LEU A 352 4.68 -25.02 16.92
CA LEU A 352 5.24 -23.88 16.22
C LEU A 352 4.68 -23.91 14.80
N VAL A 353 4.25 -22.77 14.30
CA VAL A 353 3.85 -22.59 12.90
C VAL A 353 4.78 -21.56 12.29
N VAL A 354 5.27 -21.84 11.09
CA VAL A 354 6.16 -20.92 10.36
C VAL A 354 5.64 -20.63 8.96
N GLU A 355 5.88 -19.41 8.52
CA GLU A 355 5.70 -18.94 7.14
C GLU A 355 7.06 -18.96 6.44
N GLU A 356 7.13 -19.64 5.33
CA GLU A 356 8.36 -19.81 4.56
C GLU A 356 8.08 -19.50 3.09
N ARG A 357 8.81 -18.54 2.51
CA ARG A 357 8.70 -18.23 1.09
C ARG A 357 9.71 -19.04 0.30
N GLN A 358 9.22 -19.75 -0.70
CA GLN A 358 10.05 -20.52 -1.64
C GLN A 358 9.58 -20.25 -3.07
N ASN A 359 10.51 -19.91 -3.95
CA ASN A 359 10.19 -19.52 -5.33
C ASN A 359 9.13 -18.40 -5.42
N GLY A 360 9.09 -17.51 -4.42
CA GLY A 360 8.15 -16.39 -4.32
C GLY A 360 6.73 -16.76 -3.89
N LEU A 361 6.49 -17.99 -3.40
CA LEU A 361 5.20 -18.41 -2.85
C LEU A 361 5.35 -18.81 -1.38
N VAL A 362 4.41 -18.36 -0.55
CA VAL A 362 4.40 -18.65 0.88
C VAL A 362 3.87 -20.05 1.15
N ASN A 363 4.61 -20.81 1.95
CA ASN A 363 4.21 -22.09 2.52
C ASN A 363 4.02 -21.95 4.02
N ILE A 364 3.02 -22.63 4.59
CA ILE A 364 2.76 -22.67 6.02
C ILE A 364 3.10 -24.05 6.54
N ARG A 365 4.10 -24.14 7.43
CA ARG A 365 4.58 -25.38 8.04
C ARG A 365 4.26 -25.40 9.53
N GLN A 366 3.73 -26.52 10.02
CA GLN A 366 3.36 -26.78 11.40
C GLN A 366 4.36 -27.77 12.00
N ILE A 367 4.91 -27.49 13.18
CA ILE A 367 5.93 -28.30 13.85
C ILE A 367 5.45 -28.61 15.26
N SER A 368 5.31 -29.88 15.61
CA SER A 368 4.94 -30.31 16.98
C SER A 368 6.14 -30.16 17.92
N TRP A 369 5.98 -29.44 19.04
CA TRP A 369 7.02 -29.33 20.06
C TRP A 369 7.42 -30.68 20.66
N LEU A 370 6.45 -31.60 20.82
CA LEU A 370 6.66 -32.88 21.49
C LEU A 370 7.34 -33.92 20.58
N THR A 371 6.87 -34.02 19.34
CA THR A 371 7.27 -35.12 18.44
C THR A 371 8.20 -34.68 17.33
N HIS A 372 8.39 -33.39 17.15
CA HIS A 372 9.08 -32.78 16.00
C HIS A 372 8.51 -33.19 14.64
N LYS A 373 7.30 -33.74 14.62
CA LYS A 373 6.61 -34.04 13.37
C LYS A 373 6.23 -32.74 12.70
N GLU A 374 6.47 -32.68 11.40
CA GLU A 374 6.16 -31.54 10.55
C GLU A 374 5.01 -31.88 9.61
N ASN A 375 4.09 -30.93 9.44
CA ASN A 375 3.05 -30.96 8.43
C ASN A 375 3.08 -29.65 7.65
N GLN A 376 2.73 -29.70 6.37
CA GLN A 376 2.64 -28.52 5.51
C GLN A 376 1.23 -28.33 5.00
N VAL A 377 0.73 -27.10 5.01
CA VAL A 377 -0.53 -26.74 4.35
C VAL A 377 -0.34 -26.75 2.85
N SER A 378 -1.17 -27.53 2.13
CA SER A 378 -1.11 -27.60 0.66
C SER A 378 -2.08 -26.63 0.02
N PHE A 379 -1.66 -26.05 -1.12
CA PHE A 379 -2.43 -25.13 -1.94
C PHE A 379 -2.42 -25.58 -3.39
N ASP A 380 -3.53 -25.41 -4.10
CA ASP A 380 -3.74 -26.01 -5.43
C ASP A 380 -3.50 -25.04 -6.60
N ASP A 381 -3.64 -23.71 -6.39
CA ASP A 381 -3.46 -22.72 -7.45
C ASP A 381 -1.95 -22.54 -7.78
N PRO A 382 -1.56 -22.32 -9.04
CA PRO A 382 -0.15 -22.21 -9.45
C PRO A 382 0.52 -20.93 -8.94
N THR A 383 -0.27 -19.95 -8.54
CA THR A 383 0.16 -18.67 -8.01
C THR A 383 -0.88 -18.20 -6.98
N TYR A 384 -0.44 -17.91 -5.79
CA TYR A 384 -1.32 -17.65 -4.64
C TYR A 384 -0.60 -16.83 -3.55
N MET A 385 -1.39 -16.35 -2.61
CA MET A 385 -0.99 -15.77 -1.33
C MET A 385 -1.54 -16.63 -0.19
N ALA A 386 -0.71 -16.92 0.81
CA ALA A 386 -1.12 -17.58 2.05
C ALA A 386 -0.46 -16.90 3.25
N TRP A 387 -1.12 -16.86 4.38
CA TRP A 387 -0.59 -16.23 5.59
C TRP A 387 -1.18 -16.82 6.86
N ILE A 388 -0.43 -16.78 7.96
CA ILE A 388 -0.95 -17.05 9.31
C ILE A 388 -1.93 -15.93 9.65
N SER A 389 -3.19 -16.27 9.90
CA SER A 389 -4.21 -15.29 10.25
C SER A 389 -4.22 -15.01 11.75
N ASN A 390 -5.26 -14.36 12.27
CA ASN A 390 -5.37 -13.98 13.66
C ASN A 390 -5.54 -15.22 14.58
N ASN A 391 -4.51 -15.52 15.39
CA ASN A 391 -4.45 -16.62 16.35
C ASN A 391 -4.05 -16.07 17.74
N PRO A 392 -4.87 -15.26 18.41
CA PRO A 392 -4.45 -14.54 19.62
C PRO A 392 -4.40 -15.41 20.90
N GLU A 393 -5.02 -16.59 20.88
CA GLU A 393 -5.02 -17.54 22.00
C GLU A 393 -4.16 -18.76 21.64
N PRO A 394 -3.01 -18.96 22.30
CA PRO A 394 -2.07 -20.03 21.95
C PRO A 394 -2.45 -21.41 22.48
N ASP A 395 -3.45 -21.51 23.38
CA ASP A 395 -3.91 -22.78 23.97
C ASP A 395 -4.93 -23.47 23.07
N THR A 396 -4.47 -23.88 21.88
CA THR A 396 -5.30 -24.60 20.89
C THR A 396 -4.43 -25.43 19.97
N ASP A 397 -5.00 -26.50 19.40
CA ASP A 397 -4.42 -27.28 18.31
C ASP A 397 -4.98 -26.84 16.94
N THR A 398 -5.73 -25.74 16.88
CA THR A 398 -6.31 -25.20 15.64
C THR A 398 -5.51 -23.98 15.18
N LEU A 399 -5.02 -24.04 13.94
CA LEU A 399 -4.40 -22.93 13.25
C LEU A 399 -5.43 -22.26 12.34
N ARG A 400 -5.60 -20.96 12.49
CA ARG A 400 -6.32 -20.13 11.52
C ARG A 400 -5.32 -19.53 10.52
N TYR A 401 -5.60 -19.70 9.24
CA TYR A 401 -4.78 -19.14 8.16
C TYR A 401 -5.64 -18.53 7.06
N GLY A 402 -5.07 -17.59 6.33
CA GLY A 402 -5.68 -16.99 5.16
C GLY A 402 -5.13 -17.56 3.87
N TYR A 403 -5.94 -17.49 2.82
CA TYR A 403 -5.57 -17.91 1.47
C TYR A 403 -6.29 -17.07 0.43
N SER A 404 -5.58 -16.72 -0.62
CA SER A 404 -6.13 -16.09 -1.83
C SER A 404 -5.31 -16.47 -3.04
N SER A 405 -5.90 -16.45 -4.23
CA SER A 405 -5.15 -16.51 -5.49
C SER A 405 -5.75 -15.52 -6.48
N MET A 406 -5.16 -15.34 -7.64
CA MET A 406 -5.74 -14.43 -8.65
C MET A 406 -7.12 -14.88 -9.14
N THR A 407 -7.54 -16.13 -8.85
CA THR A 407 -8.85 -16.70 -9.20
C THR A 407 -9.65 -17.20 -8.00
N THR A 408 -9.12 -17.08 -6.77
CA THR A 408 -9.83 -17.51 -5.55
C THR A 408 -9.95 -16.32 -4.61
N PRO A 409 -11.18 -15.85 -4.30
CA PRO A 409 -11.42 -14.77 -3.35
C PRO A 409 -10.78 -15.02 -2.00
N SER A 410 -10.51 -13.95 -1.26
CA SER A 410 -9.91 -14.01 0.08
C SER A 410 -10.70 -14.96 0.96
N SER A 411 -10.01 -15.90 1.57
CA SER A 411 -10.60 -17.02 2.31
C SER A 411 -9.90 -17.20 3.65
N VAL A 412 -10.67 -17.49 4.69
CA VAL A 412 -10.18 -17.81 6.04
C VAL A 412 -10.50 -19.26 6.32
N TYR A 413 -9.48 -20.01 6.66
CA TYR A 413 -9.56 -21.42 7.01
C TYR A 413 -9.10 -21.66 8.44
N GLU A 414 -9.57 -22.73 9.03
CA GLU A 414 -8.96 -23.39 10.19
C GLU A 414 -8.48 -24.79 9.81
N ILE A 415 -7.33 -25.18 10.36
CA ILE A 415 -6.81 -26.55 10.26
C ILE A 415 -6.49 -27.06 11.67
N ASN A 416 -6.98 -28.24 12.00
CA ASN A 416 -6.55 -28.94 13.20
C ASN A 416 -5.15 -29.53 12.93
N MET A 417 -4.16 -29.06 13.69
CA MET A 417 -2.75 -29.43 13.47
C MET A 417 -2.43 -30.88 13.82
N LEU A 418 -3.28 -31.54 14.65
CA LEU A 418 -3.15 -32.97 14.96
C LEU A 418 -3.74 -33.86 13.86
N THR A 419 -4.99 -33.59 13.46
CA THR A 419 -5.74 -34.44 12.51
C THR A 419 -5.56 -34.04 11.06
N GLN A 420 -5.09 -32.81 10.80
CA GLN A 420 -4.97 -32.18 9.48
C GLN A 420 -6.34 -31.93 8.81
N GLU A 421 -7.42 -31.98 9.57
CA GLU A 421 -8.75 -31.65 9.07
C GLU A 421 -8.86 -30.14 8.87
N LYS A 422 -9.28 -29.73 7.65
CA LYS A 422 -9.43 -28.33 7.25
C LYS A 422 -10.90 -27.95 7.21
N GLN A 423 -11.19 -26.72 7.65
CA GLN A 423 -12.51 -26.10 7.58
C GLN A 423 -12.42 -24.73 6.94
N LEU A 424 -13.20 -24.46 5.91
CA LEU A 424 -13.44 -23.11 5.40
C LEU A 424 -14.39 -22.39 6.35
N LEU A 425 -13.94 -21.29 6.94
CA LEU A 425 -14.77 -20.47 7.83
C LEU A 425 -15.50 -19.36 7.05
N LYS A 426 -14.78 -18.75 6.11
CA LYS A 426 -15.32 -17.67 5.28
C LYS A 426 -14.54 -17.60 3.98
N GLN A 427 -15.25 -17.35 2.90
CA GLN A 427 -14.71 -16.86 1.65
C GLN A 427 -15.44 -15.58 1.26
N GLU A 428 -14.72 -14.58 0.80
CA GLU A 428 -15.29 -13.34 0.28
C GLU A 428 -16.31 -13.66 -0.82
N GLU A 429 -17.53 -13.19 -0.64
CA GLU A 429 -18.59 -13.34 -1.64
C GLU A 429 -18.47 -12.22 -2.69
N VAL A 430 -18.31 -12.61 -3.94
CA VAL A 430 -18.22 -11.68 -5.07
C VAL A 430 -19.36 -11.98 -6.03
N LYS A 431 -20.25 -11.01 -6.18
CA LYS A 431 -21.43 -11.17 -7.04
C LYS A 431 -21.01 -11.40 -8.49
N ASP A 432 -21.73 -12.32 -9.16
CA ASP A 432 -21.56 -12.70 -10.57
C ASP A 432 -20.18 -13.26 -10.94
N PHE A 433 -19.35 -13.60 -9.93
CA PHE A 433 -18.06 -14.24 -10.13
C PHE A 433 -18.18 -15.76 -10.17
N ASN A 434 -17.56 -16.37 -11.20
CA ASN A 434 -17.39 -17.82 -11.28
C ASN A 434 -15.92 -18.14 -11.61
N LYS A 435 -15.20 -18.72 -10.63
CA LYS A 435 -13.78 -19.12 -10.75
C LYS A 435 -13.49 -19.89 -12.05
N GLN A 436 -14.42 -20.74 -12.51
CA GLN A 436 -14.24 -21.58 -13.70
C GLN A 436 -14.04 -20.78 -15.00
N ASN A 437 -14.48 -19.53 -15.04
CA ASN A 437 -14.35 -18.67 -16.21
C ASN A 437 -12.93 -18.08 -16.36
N TYR A 438 -12.11 -18.11 -15.30
CA TYR A 438 -10.82 -17.46 -15.27
C TYR A 438 -9.68 -18.47 -15.17
N GLN A 439 -8.51 -18.07 -15.64
CA GLN A 439 -7.27 -18.84 -15.58
C GLN A 439 -6.19 -17.97 -14.97
N SER A 440 -5.49 -18.50 -13.96
CA SER A 440 -4.24 -17.92 -13.46
C SER A 440 -3.07 -18.80 -13.87
N GLU A 441 -1.94 -18.17 -14.15
CA GLU A 441 -0.70 -18.85 -14.52
C GLU A 441 0.50 -18.15 -13.83
N ARG A 442 1.58 -18.89 -13.72
CA ARG A 442 2.88 -18.36 -13.31
C ARG A 442 3.92 -18.76 -14.33
N ILE A 443 4.51 -17.77 -14.98
CA ILE A 443 5.55 -17.95 -15.99
C ILE A 443 6.86 -17.33 -15.53
N TRP A 444 7.95 -17.70 -16.22
CA TRP A 444 9.29 -17.16 -15.96
C TRP A 444 9.85 -16.53 -17.22
N VAL A 445 10.01 -15.21 -17.20
CA VAL A 445 10.63 -14.48 -18.29
C VAL A 445 12.13 -14.37 -18.07
N THR A 446 12.93 -14.55 -19.12
CA THR A 446 14.39 -14.35 -19.03
C THR A 446 14.71 -12.88 -19.30
N ALA A 447 15.25 -12.19 -18.29
CA ALA A 447 15.77 -10.84 -18.43
C ALA A 447 17.05 -10.81 -19.28
N GLN A 448 17.44 -9.63 -19.75
CA GLN A 448 18.60 -9.45 -20.64
C GLN A 448 19.94 -9.92 -19.99
N ASP A 449 20.03 -9.94 -18.67
CA ASP A 449 21.18 -10.44 -17.92
C ASP A 449 21.12 -11.95 -17.62
N GLY A 450 20.09 -12.64 -18.13
CA GLY A 450 19.89 -14.09 -17.97
C GLY A 450 19.11 -14.49 -16.71
N VAL A 451 18.76 -13.54 -15.83
CA VAL A 451 17.96 -13.81 -14.63
C VAL A 451 16.52 -14.18 -15.02
N LYS A 452 15.94 -15.12 -14.30
CA LYS A 452 14.55 -15.55 -14.49
C LYS A 452 13.62 -14.72 -13.58
N VAL A 453 12.81 -13.87 -14.18
CA VAL A 453 11.83 -13.03 -13.49
C VAL A 453 10.48 -13.74 -13.51
N PRO A 454 9.88 -14.07 -12.36
CA PRO A 454 8.54 -14.65 -12.34
C PRO A 454 7.47 -13.60 -12.63
N VAL A 455 6.43 -14.04 -13.32
CA VAL A 455 5.24 -13.22 -13.62
C VAL A 455 4.01 -14.06 -13.30
N SER A 456 3.15 -13.53 -12.42
CA SER A 456 1.83 -14.09 -12.15
C SER A 456 0.81 -13.39 -13.02
N LEU A 457 -0.06 -14.13 -13.71
CA LEU A 457 -1.02 -13.54 -14.61
C LEU A 457 -2.41 -14.20 -14.51
N VAL A 458 -3.43 -13.46 -14.91
CA VAL A 458 -4.82 -13.92 -14.92
C VAL A 458 -5.56 -13.33 -16.11
N TYR A 459 -6.46 -14.13 -16.66
CA TYR A 459 -7.34 -13.74 -17.76
C TYR A 459 -8.65 -14.53 -17.75
N ARG A 460 -9.64 -14.03 -18.46
CA ARG A 460 -10.91 -14.72 -18.69
C ARG A 460 -10.78 -15.65 -19.91
N LYS A 461 -11.01 -16.95 -19.70
CA LYS A 461 -10.71 -18.03 -20.68
C LYS A 461 -11.40 -17.87 -22.03
N ASP A 462 -12.70 -17.53 -22.00
CA ASP A 462 -13.53 -17.40 -23.21
C ASP A 462 -13.20 -16.14 -24.03
N LEU A 463 -12.52 -15.15 -23.41
CA LEU A 463 -12.08 -13.92 -24.06
C LEU A 463 -10.58 -13.93 -24.43
N PHE A 464 -9.82 -14.91 -23.95
CA PHE A 464 -8.39 -14.98 -24.26
C PHE A 464 -8.14 -15.39 -25.71
N LYS A 465 -7.35 -14.60 -26.42
CA LYS A 465 -6.90 -14.83 -27.79
C LYS A 465 -5.42 -14.54 -27.87
N HIS A 466 -4.62 -15.57 -28.04
CA HIS A 466 -3.16 -15.50 -28.09
C HIS A 466 -2.66 -14.34 -28.98
N GLY A 467 -1.89 -13.42 -28.42
CA GLY A 467 -1.31 -12.26 -29.10
C GLY A 467 -2.29 -11.14 -29.49
N GLN A 468 -3.54 -11.16 -29.01
CA GLN A 468 -4.56 -10.19 -29.43
C GLN A 468 -5.23 -9.43 -28.27
N ASN A 469 -4.98 -9.82 -27.03
CA ASN A 469 -5.61 -9.20 -25.86
C ASN A 469 -4.88 -7.93 -25.43
N PRO A 470 -5.56 -6.91 -24.92
CA PRO A 470 -4.91 -5.84 -24.19
C PRO A 470 -4.27 -6.40 -22.92
N LEU A 471 -3.10 -5.86 -22.55
CA LEU A 471 -2.28 -6.31 -21.43
C LEU A 471 -2.05 -5.18 -20.45
N LEU A 472 -2.39 -5.41 -19.18
CA LEU A 472 -1.99 -4.52 -18.08
C LEU A 472 -0.93 -5.22 -17.21
N VAL A 473 0.24 -4.59 -17.06
CA VAL A 473 1.32 -5.07 -16.22
C VAL A 473 1.45 -4.19 -14.98
N TYR A 474 1.39 -4.80 -13.81
CA TYR A 474 1.59 -4.16 -12.52
C TYR A 474 2.98 -4.50 -11.96
N GLY A 475 3.65 -3.54 -11.32
CA GLY A 475 4.91 -3.76 -10.62
C GLY A 475 5.14 -2.78 -9.48
N TYR A 476 6.06 -3.17 -8.57
CA TYR A 476 6.48 -2.34 -7.43
C TYR A 476 8.00 -2.29 -7.32
N GLY A 477 8.66 -3.35 -6.85
CA GLY A 477 10.10 -3.57 -6.94
C GLY A 477 10.95 -2.77 -5.96
N ALA A 478 10.51 -2.60 -4.71
CA ALA A 478 11.27 -1.93 -3.66
C ALA A 478 10.99 -2.56 -2.29
N TYR A 479 11.87 -2.30 -1.31
CA TYR A 479 11.76 -2.67 0.11
C TYR A 479 11.71 -4.17 0.40
N GLY A 480 11.99 -5.03 -0.55
CA GLY A 480 11.71 -6.46 -0.42
C GLY A 480 10.22 -6.76 -0.32
N TYR A 481 9.36 -5.81 -0.67
CA TYR A 481 7.92 -5.98 -0.57
C TYR A 481 7.37 -6.78 -1.73
N GLY A 482 6.73 -7.91 -1.41
CA GLY A 482 6.07 -8.77 -2.37
C GLY A 482 4.70 -8.25 -2.78
N ILE A 483 4.47 -8.13 -4.10
CA ILE A 483 3.11 -8.00 -4.62
C ILE A 483 2.56 -9.40 -4.81
N ASP A 484 1.97 -9.93 -3.74
CA ASP A 484 1.45 -11.28 -3.75
C ASP A 484 0.25 -11.44 -4.71
N PRO A 485 0.16 -12.56 -5.43
CA PRO A 485 -0.86 -12.79 -6.45
C PRO A 485 -2.22 -13.15 -5.82
N SER A 486 -2.84 -12.15 -5.19
CA SER A 486 -4.14 -12.26 -4.54
C SER A 486 -5.31 -11.98 -5.49
N PHE A 487 -6.51 -12.32 -5.06
CA PHE A 487 -7.76 -11.96 -5.73
C PHE A 487 -8.03 -10.46 -5.62
N SER A 488 -8.67 -9.91 -6.65
CA SER A 488 -9.23 -8.57 -6.63
C SER A 488 -10.53 -8.54 -7.43
N SER A 489 -11.64 -8.21 -6.78
CA SER A 489 -12.95 -8.07 -7.44
C SER A 489 -12.98 -6.90 -8.43
N SER A 490 -12.19 -5.85 -8.19
CA SER A 490 -12.06 -4.71 -9.11
C SER A 490 -11.41 -5.12 -10.43
N ARG A 491 -10.42 -6.00 -10.38
CA ARG A 491 -9.72 -6.50 -11.58
C ARG A 491 -10.65 -7.18 -12.58
N LEU A 492 -11.77 -7.75 -12.11
CA LEU A 492 -12.78 -8.37 -12.98
C LEU A 492 -13.33 -7.41 -14.03
N SER A 493 -13.41 -6.10 -13.74
CA SER A 493 -13.87 -5.11 -14.73
C SER A 493 -12.96 -5.03 -15.97
N LEU A 494 -11.67 -5.29 -15.81
CA LEU A 494 -10.73 -5.41 -16.94
C LEU A 494 -10.79 -6.80 -17.58
N LEU A 495 -10.77 -7.86 -16.76
CA LEU A 495 -10.78 -9.26 -17.27
C LEU A 495 -12.03 -9.56 -18.09
N ASP A 496 -13.20 -9.07 -17.66
CA ASP A 496 -14.48 -9.24 -18.34
C ASP A 496 -14.57 -8.42 -19.66
N ARG A 497 -13.61 -7.52 -19.88
CA ARG A 497 -13.41 -6.79 -21.14
C ARG A 497 -12.24 -7.33 -21.96
N GLY A 498 -11.73 -8.52 -21.60
CA GLY A 498 -10.72 -9.25 -22.36
C GLY A 498 -9.28 -8.86 -22.06
N PHE A 499 -9.00 -8.11 -21.02
CA PHE A 499 -7.63 -7.85 -20.58
C PHE A 499 -6.96 -9.12 -20.03
N VAL A 500 -5.67 -9.22 -20.26
CA VAL A 500 -4.76 -10.02 -19.44
C VAL A 500 -4.17 -9.08 -18.40
N TYR A 501 -4.22 -9.48 -17.12
CA TYR A 501 -3.60 -8.76 -16.02
C TYR A 501 -2.39 -9.53 -15.52
N ALA A 502 -1.24 -8.89 -15.41
CA ALA A 502 0.01 -9.51 -14.99
C ALA A 502 0.67 -8.73 -13.85
N ILE A 503 1.25 -9.45 -12.89
CA ILE A 503 2.11 -8.93 -11.84
C ILE A 503 3.53 -9.39 -12.17
N ALA A 504 4.43 -8.45 -12.43
CA ALA A 504 5.84 -8.73 -12.63
C ALA A 504 6.57 -8.70 -11.28
N HIS A 505 7.06 -9.85 -10.82
CA HIS A 505 7.79 -9.99 -9.55
C HIS A 505 9.27 -9.65 -9.75
N ILE A 506 9.54 -8.39 -10.02
CA ILE A 506 10.84 -7.84 -10.37
C ILE A 506 11.80 -7.74 -9.18
N ARG A 507 13.11 -7.68 -9.45
CA ARG A 507 14.12 -7.47 -8.41
C ARG A 507 13.88 -6.18 -7.62
N GLY A 508 14.21 -6.20 -6.34
CA GLY A 508 13.81 -5.17 -5.35
C GLY A 508 12.54 -5.53 -4.59
N GLY A 509 11.73 -6.46 -5.12
CA GLY A 509 10.58 -7.07 -4.44
C GLY A 509 10.98 -8.35 -3.69
N ASP A 510 9.98 -9.17 -3.36
CA ASP A 510 10.12 -10.29 -2.45
C ASP A 510 10.14 -11.66 -3.14
N LEU A 511 11.34 -12.11 -3.52
CA LEU A 511 11.66 -13.51 -3.76
C LEU A 511 12.80 -13.97 -2.84
N GLY A 512 12.84 -13.43 -1.64
CA GLY A 512 13.88 -13.60 -0.66
C GLY A 512 14.94 -12.49 -0.68
N LYS A 513 15.76 -12.42 0.38
CA LYS A 513 16.70 -11.31 0.63
C LYS A 513 17.63 -11.02 -0.55
N ASN A 514 18.13 -12.05 -1.25
CA ASN A 514 19.01 -11.84 -2.40
C ASN A 514 18.31 -11.14 -3.57
N TRP A 515 17.01 -11.43 -3.78
CA TRP A 515 16.22 -10.80 -4.82
C TRP A 515 16.00 -9.31 -4.52
N TYR A 516 15.75 -8.99 -3.27
CA TYR A 516 15.66 -7.63 -2.77
C TYR A 516 16.97 -6.86 -2.98
N ILE A 517 18.09 -7.39 -2.50
CA ILE A 517 19.42 -6.75 -2.61
C ILE A 517 19.79 -6.45 -4.08
N GLN A 518 19.44 -7.35 -5.02
CA GLN A 518 19.72 -7.16 -6.44
C GLN A 518 18.81 -6.12 -7.13
N GLY A 519 17.90 -5.47 -6.44
CA GLY A 519 17.02 -4.43 -6.97
C GLY A 519 17.03 -3.15 -6.14
N LYS A 520 18.04 -2.94 -5.27
CA LYS A 520 18.18 -1.71 -4.48
C LYS A 520 19.55 -1.06 -4.65
N THR A 521 19.69 0.18 -4.20
CA THR A 521 20.95 0.96 -4.22
C THR A 521 21.73 0.79 -5.53
N ILE A 522 22.93 0.18 -5.49
CA ILE A 522 23.80 -0.02 -6.68
C ILE A 522 23.18 -0.91 -7.76
N HIS A 523 22.18 -1.70 -7.42
CA HIS A 523 21.50 -2.62 -8.31
C HIS A 523 20.11 -2.15 -8.74
N LYS A 524 19.70 -0.93 -8.36
CA LYS A 524 18.33 -0.42 -8.60
C LYS A 524 17.89 -0.45 -10.06
N MET A 525 18.81 -0.28 -10.99
CA MET A 525 18.51 -0.37 -12.43
C MET A 525 17.90 -1.72 -12.84
N ASN A 526 18.24 -2.80 -12.15
CA ASN A 526 17.67 -4.13 -12.43
C ASN A 526 16.15 -4.15 -12.28
N THR A 527 15.59 -3.41 -11.31
CA THR A 527 14.15 -3.28 -11.12
C THR A 527 13.45 -2.82 -12.41
N PHE A 528 14.01 -1.79 -13.05
CA PHE A 528 13.41 -1.17 -14.24
C PHE A 528 13.58 -2.04 -15.48
N THR A 529 14.77 -2.61 -15.66
CA THR A 529 15.05 -3.51 -16.80
C THR A 529 14.26 -4.80 -16.70
N ASP A 530 14.10 -5.38 -15.50
CA ASP A 530 13.26 -6.57 -15.28
C ASP A 530 11.80 -6.32 -15.69
N PHE A 531 11.23 -5.17 -15.34
CA PHE A 531 9.85 -4.82 -15.70
C PHE A 531 9.66 -4.68 -17.22
N ILE A 532 10.61 -4.01 -17.87
CA ILE A 532 10.62 -3.88 -19.34
C ILE A 532 10.74 -5.26 -20.00
N ASP A 533 11.66 -6.10 -19.52
CA ASP A 533 11.88 -7.42 -20.09
C ASP A 533 10.72 -8.38 -19.79
N ALA A 534 10.13 -8.31 -18.60
CA ALA A 534 8.89 -9.05 -18.26
C ALA A 534 7.75 -8.67 -19.23
N THR A 535 7.56 -7.38 -19.50
CA THR A 535 6.56 -6.90 -20.45
C THR A 535 6.81 -7.42 -21.86
N LYS A 536 8.05 -7.36 -22.35
CA LYS A 536 8.43 -7.92 -23.65
C LYS A 536 8.26 -9.43 -23.72
N GLY A 537 8.59 -10.13 -22.64
CA GLY A 537 8.40 -11.57 -22.52
C GLY A 537 6.93 -11.97 -22.63
N LEU A 538 6.04 -11.26 -21.91
CA LEU A 538 4.59 -11.46 -22.02
C LEU A 538 4.08 -11.27 -23.44
N LEU A 539 4.58 -10.27 -24.15
CA LEU A 539 4.22 -10.06 -25.58
C LEU A 539 4.74 -11.19 -26.46
N SER A 540 5.97 -11.66 -26.25
CA SER A 540 6.56 -12.74 -27.05
C SER A 540 5.86 -14.09 -26.82
N GLU A 541 5.38 -14.33 -25.59
CA GLU A 541 4.59 -15.51 -25.21
C GLU A 541 3.11 -15.39 -25.61
N GLY A 542 2.69 -14.27 -26.22
CA GLY A 542 1.34 -14.07 -26.75
C GLY A 542 0.28 -13.73 -25.70
N TYR A 543 0.65 -13.26 -24.52
CA TYR A 543 -0.30 -12.79 -23.51
C TYR A 543 -0.80 -11.36 -23.77
N GLY A 544 -0.15 -10.60 -24.66
CA GLY A 544 -0.54 -9.24 -25.00
C GLY A 544 -0.40 -8.93 -26.48
N LYS A 545 -1.07 -7.85 -26.91
CA LYS A 545 -0.98 -7.28 -28.26
C LYS A 545 -0.10 -6.03 -28.22
N ALA A 546 0.92 -5.95 -29.07
CA ALA A 546 1.74 -4.74 -29.22
C ALA A 546 0.87 -3.52 -29.58
N GLY A 547 1.13 -2.36 -28.94
CA GLY A 547 0.31 -1.16 -29.06
C GLY A 547 -0.96 -1.15 -28.18
N HIS A 548 -1.19 -2.19 -27.38
CA HIS A 548 -2.29 -2.32 -26.42
C HIS A 548 -1.74 -2.79 -25.06
N VAL A 549 -0.61 -2.23 -24.66
CA VAL A 549 0.08 -2.55 -23.41
C VAL A 549 -0.03 -1.37 -22.45
N TYR A 550 -0.47 -1.66 -21.26
CA TYR A 550 -0.65 -0.69 -20.18
C TYR A 550 0.23 -1.07 -19.00
N ALA A 551 0.71 -0.09 -18.27
CA ALA A 551 1.48 -0.31 -17.06
C ALA A 551 0.90 0.49 -15.89
N MET A 552 1.02 -0.06 -14.69
CA MET A 552 0.52 0.58 -13.47
C MET A 552 1.43 0.30 -12.28
N GLY A 553 1.62 1.32 -11.44
CA GLY A 553 2.37 1.21 -10.20
C GLY A 553 2.21 2.46 -9.33
N GLY A 554 2.27 2.28 -8.01
CA GLY A 554 2.11 3.36 -7.05
C GLY A 554 3.32 3.51 -6.12
N SER A 555 3.55 4.72 -5.57
CA SER A 555 4.65 5.00 -4.63
C SER A 555 6.02 4.69 -5.25
N ALA A 556 6.79 3.75 -4.68
CA ALA A 556 8.00 3.22 -5.33
C ALA A 556 7.68 2.52 -6.68
N GLY A 557 6.49 1.93 -6.83
CA GLY A 557 5.99 1.48 -8.14
C GLY A 557 5.70 2.65 -9.10
N GLY A 558 5.42 3.83 -8.59
CA GLY A 558 5.33 5.07 -9.35
C GLY A 558 6.71 5.57 -9.83
N LEU A 559 7.76 5.40 -9.03
CA LEU A 559 9.14 5.55 -9.48
C LEU A 559 9.44 4.60 -10.64
N LEU A 560 9.06 3.32 -10.50
CA LEU A 560 9.16 2.34 -11.58
C LEU A 560 8.47 2.85 -12.86
N MET A 561 7.23 3.35 -12.75
CA MET A 561 6.50 3.89 -13.91
C MET A 561 7.24 5.07 -14.55
N GLY A 562 7.71 6.02 -13.74
CA GLY A 562 8.47 7.18 -14.23
C GLY A 562 9.79 6.80 -14.92
N ALA A 563 10.50 5.79 -14.40
CA ALA A 563 11.73 5.30 -14.99
C ALA A 563 11.48 4.57 -16.33
N VAL A 564 10.50 3.65 -16.37
CA VAL A 564 10.26 2.86 -17.60
C VAL A 564 9.71 3.69 -18.75
N VAL A 565 8.93 4.76 -18.50
CA VAL A 565 8.48 5.65 -19.56
C VAL A 565 9.63 6.51 -20.13
N ASN A 566 10.67 6.78 -19.33
CA ASN A 566 11.90 7.41 -19.82
C ASN A 566 12.77 6.45 -20.65
N MET A 567 12.81 5.15 -20.27
CA MET A 567 13.68 4.13 -20.86
C MET A 567 13.06 3.42 -22.07
N ALA A 568 11.76 3.15 -22.05
CA ALA A 568 11.06 2.37 -23.06
C ALA A 568 9.68 2.98 -23.40
N PRO A 569 9.59 4.26 -23.79
CA PRO A 569 8.32 4.96 -23.96
C PRO A 569 7.38 4.33 -24.99
N ASN A 570 7.93 3.68 -26.02
CA ASN A 570 7.16 3.08 -27.10
C ASN A 570 6.57 1.69 -26.77
N LEU A 571 6.89 1.16 -25.59
CA LEU A 571 6.41 -0.16 -25.16
C LEU A 571 4.98 -0.09 -24.65
N TYR A 572 4.56 1.06 -24.13
CA TYR A 572 3.28 1.26 -23.47
C TYR A 572 2.39 2.24 -24.24
N GLU A 573 1.11 1.93 -24.34
CA GLU A 573 0.07 2.83 -24.85
C GLU A 573 -0.37 3.81 -23.75
N GLY A 574 -0.53 3.32 -22.52
CA GLY A 574 -0.92 4.11 -21.37
C GLY A 574 -0.28 3.64 -20.06
N VAL A 575 -0.07 4.60 -19.16
CA VAL A 575 0.54 4.36 -17.85
C VAL A 575 -0.27 5.07 -16.78
N VAL A 576 -0.55 4.37 -15.68
CA VAL A 576 -1.09 4.94 -14.44
C VAL A 576 0.02 4.96 -13.41
N SER A 577 0.34 6.15 -12.91
CA SER A 577 1.41 6.37 -11.93
C SER A 577 0.80 7.02 -10.68
N ALA A 578 0.49 6.19 -9.68
CA ALA A 578 -0.19 6.64 -8.47
C ALA A 578 0.81 7.06 -7.38
N VAL A 579 0.58 8.24 -6.76
CA VAL A 579 1.42 8.80 -5.68
C VAL A 579 2.92 8.60 -5.89
N PRO A 580 3.48 8.96 -7.07
CA PRO A 580 4.76 8.44 -7.52
C PRO A 580 5.96 9.16 -6.90
N PHE A 581 6.96 8.38 -6.47
CA PHE A 581 8.26 8.85 -6.00
C PHE A 581 9.18 9.16 -7.20
N VAL A 582 9.10 10.38 -7.74
CA VAL A 582 9.69 10.72 -9.07
C VAL A 582 10.74 11.81 -9.05
N ASP A 583 10.91 12.55 -7.96
CA ASP A 583 11.99 13.55 -7.81
C ASP A 583 12.99 13.09 -6.74
N VAL A 584 13.52 11.89 -6.96
CA VAL A 584 14.32 11.14 -6.00
C VAL A 584 15.52 11.90 -5.47
N VAL A 585 16.25 12.60 -6.36
CA VAL A 585 17.45 13.36 -5.95
C VAL A 585 17.09 14.50 -5.01
N THR A 586 16.04 15.27 -5.32
CA THR A 586 15.63 16.41 -4.49
C THR A 586 15.16 15.95 -3.10
N THR A 587 14.33 14.90 -3.05
CA THR A 587 13.82 14.36 -1.80
C THR A 587 14.93 13.77 -0.95
N MET A 588 15.80 12.95 -1.54
CA MET A 588 16.87 12.27 -0.78
C MET A 588 18.00 13.19 -0.33
N LEU A 589 18.14 14.40 -0.93
CA LEU A 589 19.11 15.43 -0.49
C LEU A 589 18.64 16.25 0.70
N ASP A 590 17.36 16.18 1.08
CA ASP A 590 16.82 17.03 2.12
C ASP A 590 16.28 16.18 3.29
N PRO A 591 17.08 16.00 4.37
CA PRO A 591 16.68 15.22 5.53
C PRO A 591 15.52 15.81 6.32
N SER A 592 15.09 17.04 6.00
CA SER A 592 13.92 17.67 6.62
C SER A 592 12.58 17.20 6.02
N ILE A 593 12.62 16.57 4.83
CA ILE A 593 11.44 15.97 4.21
C ILE A 593 11.03 14.71 4.99
N PRO A 594 9.75 14.53 5.26
CA PRO A 594 9.26 13.35 5.99
C PRO A 594 9.86 12.03 5.50
N LEU A 595 10.33 11.22 6.43
CA LEU A 595 10.87 9.86 6.27
C LEU A 595 12.18 9.72 5.48
N THR A 596 12.72 10.78 4.88
CA THR A 596 13.89 10.72 3.98
C THR A 596 15.09 9.99 4.58
N THR A 597 15.43 10.26 5.83
CA THR A 597 16.62 9.66 6.48
C THR A 597 16.48 8.13 6.62
N GLY A 598 15.28 7.63 6.92
CA GLY A 598 14.98 6.21 6.99
C GLY A 598 15.04 5.46 5.63
N GLU A 599 15.08 6.20 4.53
CA GLU A 599 15.08 5.67 3.17
C GLU A 599 16.50 5.48 2.57
N TYR A 600 17.55 5.91 3.27
CA TYR A 600 18.93 5.81 2.76
C TYR A 600 19.38 4.37 2.52
N ASP A 601 18.91 3.41 3.30
CA ASP A 601 19.21 2.00 3.10
C ASP A 601 18.61 1.45 1.78
N GLU A 602 17.50 2.00 1.31
CA GLU A 602 16.82 1.56 0.07
C GLU A 602 17.41 2.25 -1.16
N TRP A 603 17.55 3.57 -1.12
CA TRP A 603 17.91 4.38 -2.29
C TRP A 603 19.40 4.76 -2.35
N GLY A 604 20.05 4.87 -1.21
CA GLY A 604 21.36 5.46 -1.00
C GLY A 604 21.26 6.89 -0.46
N ASN A 605 22.35 7.38 0.13
CA ASN A 605 22.44 8.75 0.62
C ASN A 605 23.18 9.64 -0.40
N PRO A 606 22.50 10.56 -1.10
CA PRO A 606 23.13 11.39 -2.14
C PRO A 606 24.10 12.45 -1.61
N GLU A 607 24.27 12.59 -0.29
CA GLU A 607 25.41 13.29 0.31
C GLU A 607 26.74 12.60 -0.04
N ASN A 608 26.70 11.30 -0.31
CA ASN A 608 27.79 10.57 -0.96
C ASN A 608 27.75 10.81 -2.48
N GLU A 609 28.88 11.23 -3.06
CA GLU A 609 28.97 11.51 -4.48
C GLU A 609 28.59 10.32 -5.36
N GLU A 610 28.98 9.11 -4.97
CA GLU A 610 28.67 7.87 -5.71
C GLU A 610 27.18 7.55 -5.70
N ASP A 611 26.51 7.70 -4.55
CA ASP A 611 25.07 7.53 -4.43
C ASP A 611 24.30 8.61 -5.21
N TYR A 612 24.76 9.85 -5.16
CA TYR A 612 24.18 10.96 -5.91
C TYR A 612 24.07 10.64 -7.41
N TRP A 613 25.20 10.24 -8.01
CA TRP A 613 25.22 9.95 -9.43
C TRP A 613 24.40 8.71 -9.80
N ARG A 614 24.34 7.71 -8.92
CA ARG A 614 23.49 6.53 -9.11
C ARG A 614 22.00 6.90 -9.07
N ILE A 615 21.58 7.62 -8.05
CA ILE A 615 20.18 8.07 -7.90
C ILE A 615 19.79 8.93 -9.10
N LYS A 616 20.65 9.90 -9.47
CA LYS A 616 20.41 10.79 -10.60
C LYS A 616 20.24 10.03 -11.92
N ALA A 617 20.96 8.92 -12.10
CA ALA A 617 20.90 8.13 -13.32
C ALA A 617 19.52 7.50 -13.59
N TYR A 618 18.70 7.27 -12.56
CA TYR A 618 17.36 6.71 -12.73
C TYR A 618 16.22 7.64 -12.28
N SER A 619 16.49 8.69 -11.52
CA SER A 619 15.45 9.62 -11.04
C SER A 619 14.59 10.11 -12.20
N PRO A 620 13.28 9.84 -12.22
CA PRO A 620 12.42 10.19 -13.36
C PRO A 620 12.44 11.65 -13.72
N TYR A 621 12.39 12.52 -12.74
CA TYR A 621 12.43 13.98 -12.93
C TYR A 621 13.71 14.46 -13.63
N ASP A 622 14.85 13.85 -13.29
CA ASP A 622 16.15 14.23 -13.81
C ASP A 622 16.44 13.65 -15.21
N ASN A 623 15.72 12.61 -15.63
CA ASN A 623 15.93 11.88 -16.88
C ASN A 623 14.85 12.11 -17.95
N ILE A 624 14.02 13.15 -17.81
CA ILE A 624 13.07 13.54 -18.86
C ILE A 624 13.81 13.97 -20.11
N LYS A 625 13.39 13.44 -21.28
CA LYS A 625 13.99 13.72 -22.59
C LYS A 625 12.95 14.27 -23.55
N ALA A 626 13.42 15.00 -24.58
CA ALA A 626 12.58 15.44 -25.68
C ALA A 626 12.27 14.24 -26.61
N GLN A 627 11.27 13.44 -26.23
CA GLN A 627 10.82 12.26 -26.93
C GLN A 627 9.29 12.11 -26.83
N HIS A 628 8.71 11.19 -27.61
CA HIS A 628 7.32 10.80 -27.45
C HIS A 628 7.16 9.94 -26.19
N TYR A 629 6.16 10.23 -25.40
CA TYR A 629 5.78 9.48 -24.20
C TYR A 629 4.42 8.83 -24.40
N PRO A 630 4.11 7.73 -23.69
CA PRO A 630 2.77 7.16 -23.68
C PRO A 630 1.76 8.16 -23.09
N HIS A 631 0.48 7.81 -23.12
CA HIS A 631 -0.52 8.51 -22.32
C HIS A 631 -0.28 8.23 -20.84
N ILE A 632 -0.31 9.25 -19.99
CA ILE A 632 0.00 9.11 -18.56
C ILE A 632 -1.08 9.77 -17.72
N LEU A 633 -1.64 9.02 -16.77
CA LEU A 633 -2.44 9.52 -15.66
C LEU A 633 -1.59 9.44 -14.38
N VAL A 634 -1.41 10.58 -13.73
CA VAL A 634 -0.71 10.71 -12.46
C VAL A 634 -1.71 11.10 -11.39
N THR A 635 -1.74 10.37 -10.29
CA THR A 635 -2.60 10.69 -9.14
C THR A 635 -1.74 10.99 -7.91
N THR A 636 -2.20 11.90 -7.04
CA THR A 636 -1.51 12.23 -5.78
C THR A 636 -2.48 12.77 -4.74
N GLY A 637 -2.06 12.83 -3.48
CA GLY A 637 -2.79 13.45 -2.38
C GLY A 637 -2.07 14.68 -1.84
N LEU A 638 -2.77 15.79 -1.63
CA LEU A 638 -2.18 17.02 -1.08
C LEU A 638 -1.54 16.79 0.28
N HIS A 639 -2.15 15.92 1.10
CA HIS A 639 -1.72 15.60 2.46
C HIS A 639 -0.80 14.37 2.53
N ASP A 640 -0.26 13.92 1.40
CA ASP A 640 0.66 12.79 1.37
C ASP A 640 1.90 13.05 2.26
N SER A 641 2.14 12.15 3.21
CA SER A 641 3.23 12.20 4.17
C SER A 641 4.36 11.23 3.86
N GLN A 642 4.21 10.40 2.82
CA GLN A 642 5.20 9.41 2.40
C GLN A 642 5.91 9.84 1.12
N VAL A 643 5.15 10.25 0.11
CA VAL A 643 5.66 10.86 -1.12
C VAL A 643 5.01 12.22 -1.30
N GLN A 644 5.79 13.27 -1.19
CA GLN A 644 5.26 14.63 -1.20
C GLN A 644 4.54 14.96 -2.50
N TYR A 645 3.35 15.58 -2.43
CA TYR A 645 2.50 15.93 -3.57
C TYR A 645 3.23 16.72 -4.67
N TRP A 646 4.24 17.48 -4.29
CA TRP A 646 4.99 18.31 -5.23
C TRP A 646 5.92 17.51 -6.14
N GLU A 647 6.31 16.28 -5.79
CA GLU A 647 7.11 15.44 -6.67
C GLU A 647 6.37 15.12 -7.98
N PRO A 648 5.17 14.51 -7.97
CA PRO A 648 4.37 14.31 -9.17
C PRO A 648 3.97 15.62 -9.86
N ALA A 649 3.66 16.69 -9.11
CA ALA A 649 3.29 17.97 -9.68
C ALA A 649 4.46 18.58 -10.50
N LYS A 650 5.66 18.58 -9.94
CA LYS A 650 6.90 19.01 -10.64
C LYS A 650 7.20 18.15 -11.86
N TRP A 651 7.07 16.83 -11.69
CA TRP A 651 7.32 15.87 -12.76
C TRP A 651 6.39 16.10 -13.95
N VAL A 652 5.10 16.26 -13.73
CA VAL A 652 4.11 16.57 -14.77
C VAL A 652 4.40 17.91 -15.41
N ALA A 653 4.70 18.96 -14.64
CA ALA A 653 5.04 20.28 -15.17
C ALA A 653 6.26 20.24 -16.12
N LYS A 654 7.34 19.57 -15.70
CA LYS A 654 8.56 19.42 -16.49
C LYS A 654 8.36 18.52 -17.70
N LEU A 655 7.66 17.41 -17.53
CA LEU A 655 7.38 16.48 -18.62
C LEU A 655 6.54 17.16 -19.71
N ARG A 656 5.52 17.94 -19.33
CA ARG A 656 4.67 18.69 -20.27
C ARG A 656 5.47 19.72 -21.09
N ASP A 657 6.46 20.35 -20.48
CA ASP A 657 7.34 21.32 -21.15
C ASP A 657 8.30 20.69 -22.19
N ILE A 658 8.69 19.42 -21.96
CA ILE A 658 9.79 18.79 -22.73
C ILE A 658 9.28 17.71 -23.69
N LYS A 659 8.21 16.98 -23.35
CA LYS A 659 7.72 15.87 -24.16
C LYS A 659 7.36 16.31 -25.58
N GLN A 660 7.50 15.39 -26.52
CA GLN A 660 7.05 15.56 -27.92
C GLN A 660 5.70 14.88 -28.14
N GLY A 661 4.98 15.36 -29.15
CA GLY A 661 3.68 14.79 -29.54
C GLY A 661 2.53 15.25 -28.65
N ASN A 662 1.37 14.66 -28.89
CA ASN A 662 0.09 15.05 -28.29
C ASN A 662 -0.49 14.01 -27.31
N SER A 663 0.32 13.07 -26.82
CA SER A 663 -0.14 12.12 -25.80
C SER A 663 -0.68 12.84 -24.57
N LEU A 664 -1.75 12.30 -23.97
CA LEU A 664 -2.33 12.83 -22.74
C LEU A 664 -1.31 12.76 -21.60
N LEU A 665 -1.23 13.83 -20.83
CA LEU A 665 -0.49 13.89 -19.57
C LEU A 665 -1.38 14.60 -18.57
N LEU A 666 -1.93 13.83 -17.65
CA LEU A 666 -2.97 14.24 -16.73
C LEU A 666 -2.45 14.13 -15.30
N LEU A 667 -2.75 15.12 -14.48
CA LEU A 667 -2.48 15.11 -13.04
C LEU A 667 -3.80 15.31 -12.28
N GLU A 668 -4.08 14.41 -11.36
CA GLU A 668 -5.19 14.51 -10.42
C GLU A 668 -4.67 14.55 -8.99
N THR A 669 -4.93 15.65 -8.29
CA THR A 669 -4.57 15.82 -6.88
C THR A 669 -5.81 15.73 -6.02
N ASN A 670 -5.87 14.73 -5.14
CA ASN A 670 -6.89 14.70 -4.10
C ASN A 670 -6.54 15.72 -3.01
N MET A 671 -7.33 16.78 -2.90
CA MET A 671 -7.05 17.90 -2.00
C MET A 671 -7.29 17.56 -0.52
N ASN A 672 -7.96 16.45 -0.22
CA ASN A 672 -8.39 16.05 1.14
C ASN A 672 -7.84 14.68 1.57
N ALA A 673 -6.91 14.10 0.82
CA ALA A 673 -6.35 12.79 1.15
C ALA A 673 -4.81 12.80 1.15
N GLY A 674 -4.24 11.77 1.78
CA GLY A 674 -2.81 11.48 1.78
C GLY A 674 -2.45 10.32 0.84
N HIS A 675 -1.39 9.58 1.19
CA HIS A 675 -0.81 8.51 0.39
C HIS A 675 -1.78 7.38 0.02
N GLY A 676 -2.74 7.09 0.89
CA GLY A 676 -3.70 6.00 0.69
C GLY A 676 -4.94 6.36 -0.16
N GLY A 677 -5.00 7.58 -0.74
CA GLY A 677 -6.17 8.03 -1.50
C GLY A 677 -7.39 8.33 -0.63
N LYS A 678 -8.58 8.25 -1.20
CA LYS A 678 -9.85 8.53 -0.50
C LYS A 678 -10.13 7.54 0.61
N SER A 679 -10.54 8.03 1.78
CA SER A 679 -10.93 7.17 2.89
C SER A 679 -12.37 6.66 2.76
N GLY A 680 -12.63 5.47 3.32
CA GLY A 680 -13.93 4.81 3.22
C GLY A 680 -14.04 3.84 2.05
N ARG A 681 -14.67 2.69 2.31
CA ARG A 681 -14.71 1.55 1.35
C ARG A 681 -15.36 1.86 0.02
N PHE A 682 -16.32 2.77 -0.02
CA PHE A 682 -16.99 3.18 -1.25
C PHE A 682 -16.25 4.31 -1.97
N ASN A 683 -15.68 5.23 -1.22
CA ASN A 683 -14.95 6.36 -1.80
C ASN A 683 -13.67 5.89 -2.52
N ALA A 684 -12.99 4.88 -1.98
CA ALA A 684 -11.81 4.27 -2.60
C ALA A 684 -12.13 3.61 -3.97
N LEU A 685 -13.38 3.19 -4.21
CA LEU A 685 -13.79 2.65 -5.51
C LEU A 685 -13.75 3.69 -6.62
N ASP A 686 -13.94 4.97 -6.30
CA ASP A 686 -13.90 6.05 -7.28
C ASP A 686 -12.50 6.24 -7.87
N ASP A 687 -11.46 6.11 -7.03
CA ASP A 687 -10.07 6.18 -7.47
C ASP A 687 -9.75 5.02 -8.44
N ILE A 688 -10.16 3.79 -8.11
CA ILE A 688 -10.00 2.61 -8.98
C ILE A 688 -10.79 2.78 -10.28
N ALA A 689 -12.03 3.26 -10.20
CA ALA A 689 -12.87 3.49 -11.38
C ALA A 689 -12.25 4.54 -12.32
N GLN A 690 -11.63 5.58 -11.77
CA GLN A 690 -10.89 6.59 -12.53
C GLN A 690 -9.71 5.98 -13.30
N GLU A 691 -8.87 5.22 -12.63
CA GLU A 691 -7.68 4.57 -13.22
C GLU A 691 -8.08 3.58 -14.32
N TYR A 692 -9.06 2.72 -14.05
CA TYR A 692 -9.51 1.73 -15.03
C TYR A 692 -10.27 2.35 -16.20
N SER A 693 -11.09 3.40 -15.95
CA SER A 693 -11.75 4.11 -17.04
C SER A 693 -10.75 4.77 -17.97
N PHE A 694 -9.68 5.38 -17.44
CA PHE A 694 -8.61 5.95 -18.27
C PHE A 694 -7.99 4.91 -19.22
N ILE A 695 -7.62 3.73 -18.69
CA ILE A 695 -7.07 2.62 -19.50
C ILE A 695 -8.07 2.17 -20.57
N LEU A 696 -9.34 1.98 -20.23
CA LEU A 696 -10.40 1.53 -21.12
C LEU A 696 -10.77 2.60 -22.18
N MET A 697 -10.66 3.88 -21.84
CA MET A 697 -10.83 4.97 -22.80
C MET A 697 -9.71 4.97 -23.83
N LEU A 698 -8.47 4.69 -23.43
CA LEU A 698 -7.34 4.56 -24.35
C LEU A 698 -7.48 3.35 -25.27
N GLU A 699 -8.00 2.23 -24.77
CA GLU A 699 -8.31 1.05 -25.61
C GLU A 699 -9.37 1.34 -26.67
N ASN A 700 -10.23 2.34 -26.44
CA ASN A 700 -11.25 2.84 -27.32
C ASN A 700 -11.01 4.31 -27.72
N LYS A 701 -9.76 4.69 -27.96
CA LYS A 701 -9.36 6.10 -28.15
C LYS A 701 -10.08 6.80 -29.30
N ASP A 702 -10.46 6.11 -30.36
CA ASP A 702 -11.23 6.71 -31.46
C ASP A 702 -12.59 7.25 -31.00
N LYS A 703 -13.19 6.63 -30.00
CA LYS A 703 -14.46 7.07 -29.41
C LYS A 703 -14.26 8.23 -28.44
N TYR A 704 -13.30 8.13 -27.53
CA TYR A 704 -13.14 9.06 -26.42
C TYR A 704 -12.19 10.22 -26.73
N PHE A 705 -11.14 9.94 -27.52
CA PHE A 705 -10.07 10.88 -27.86
C PHE A 705 -9.87 10.99 -29.39
N PRO A 706 -10.88 11.31 -30.20
CA PRO A 706 -10.78 11.30 -31.68
C PRO A 706 -9.75 12.30 -32.22
N TYR A 707 -9.25 13.20 -31.38
CA TYR A 707 -8.25 14.20 -31.72
C TYR A 707 -6.80 13.75 -31.51
N LEU A 708 -6.58 12.57 -30.93
CA LEU A 708 -5.24 12.01 -30.72
C LEU A 708 -4.72 11.20 -31.92
N LYS A 709 -5.30 11.41 -33.11
CA LYS A 709 -4.88 10.76 -34.34
C LYS A 709 -3.52 11.21 -34.86
#